data_a4e5bdcd3bd46b27a4b98f5e332c188e
#
_entry.id   a4e5bdcd3bd46b27a4b98f5e332c188e
#
_cell.length_a   1.000
_cell.length_b   1.000
_cell.length_c   1.000
_cell.angle_alpha   90.00
_cell.angle_beta   90.00
_cell.angle_gamma   90.00
#
_symmetry.space_group_name_H-M   'P 1'
#
loop_
_entity.id
_entity.type
_entity.pdbx_description
1 polymer ?
#
loop_
_entity_poly.entity_id
_entity_poly.type
_entity_poly.pdbx_seq_one_letter_code
_entity_poly.pdbx_strand_id
1 'polypeptide(L)'
;MTAPAPPSAAASDAGAPPAFAPYVPDRESPRELTLRAVLLGTVLGIVFGASSLYLFLKVGMTVSASIPVAVLAITIFRALSGAIGSPRATILENNVVQTAGSAGESIAFGVGATMPALMILGYDMDPLRVMLVSILGGILGILMMIPLRRAFIVKQHGTLPYPEGTACAKILIAGEQGGSSARTVFTGFGVAFVYQVLMEAMKLWSKEPAKLITGIKGYDKAVIATEASPTLLGVGYIIGLRTASVMVGGGILASLVLIPAIAYFGQGFTTPLAPATSALIRDMGPDEIRGTYVRYIGAGAVAAGGIISMCRALPLIVASLVGGLRSMRGNGGLQVDMSGRTERDMPISVVILGSLALVGAIAATGLIPTNAVGRVVGAGMILLFGFLFVTVSSRLTGEIGSSSNPISGMTIATLLLTCLIFYMLGWVGVEYRVAALSIAAIVCIASSNGGTTSQDLKTGFLVGATPRAQQWAIIVGAITSAVVIGFTLLLLNNVYTDVTDKPEYLPRMSAPAEAIADAPTATGPDGKTYRVWWVNKGSDLAQPGKYLVDETGKPAYRIDPGINGVVKTRADGSEATKFTPPQPALFAVIIDGILTGELPWVLVVLGAFLAIVIQLAGVSALAFAVGVYLPLATTLPIFLGGIIRGFVDRRHRMTAEESDSSPAILYSSGLIAGGSIAGILMAVREVWPWLKRTLDLSPYLPAGWSERPGPAVIAFGLLALTLLWTGLRAKPAVAAVGSIDGNGSAAR
;
A
#
# COMPACT_ATOMS: atom_id res chain seq x y z
N MET A 1 27.42 51.99 62.02
CA MET A 1 27.06 52.22 60.61
C MET A 1 27.51 51.01 59.80
N THR A 2 26.61 50.04 59.65
CA THR A 2 26.83 48.82 58.88
C THR A 2 26.26 48.98 57.46
N ALA A 3 27.08 48.80 56.48
CA ALA A 3 26.68 48.90 55.08
C ALA A 3 25.69 47.76 54.68
N PRO A 4 24.71 47.99 53.81
CA PRO A 4 23.79 46.97 53.40
C PRO A 4 24.45 45.96 52.43
N ALA A 5 24.10 44.67 52.60
CA ALA A 5 24.54 43.56 51.74
C ALA A 5 23.98 43.70 50.34
N PRO A 6 24.70 43.21 49.26
CA PRO A 6 24.22 43.26 47.91
C PRO A 6 23.06 42.28 47.72
N PRO A 7 22.12 42.53 46.76
CA PRO A 7 20.99 41.65 46.52
C PRO A 7 21.46 40.31 45.97
N SER A 8 20.91 39.23 46.53
CA SER A 8 21.08 37.85 46.13
C SER A 8 20.79 37.72 44.62
N ALA A 9 21.75 37.20 43.86
CA ALA A 9 21.56 36.80 42.48
C ALA A 9 20.44 35.74 42.42
N ALA A 10 19.42 36.04 41.66
CA ALA A 10 18.34 35.12 41.36
C ALA A 10 18.92 33.79 40.86
N ALA A 11 18.53 32.70 41.50
CA ALA A 11 18.87 31.36 41.08
C ALA A 11 18.39 31.18 39.61
N SER A 12 19.34 31.06 38.72
CA SER A 12 19.07 30.67 37.34
C SER A 12 18.38 29.31 37.35
N ASP A 13 17.26 29.24 36.69
CA ASP A 13 16.45 28.02 36.42
C ASP A 13 17.30 27.00 35.64
N ALA A 14 18.14 26.26 36.33
CA ALA A 14 18.97 25.21 35.81
C ALA A 14 18.15 23.91 35.81
N GLY A 15 17.41 23.62 34.73
CA GLY A 15 16.77 22.31 34.64
C GLY A 15 15.73 22.07 33.55
N ALA A 16 15.28 23.06 32.83
CA ALA A 16 14.41 22.78 31.66
C ALA A 16 15.30 22.43 30.44
N PRO A 17 15.07 21.29 29.77
CA PRO A 17 15.78 21.03 28.53
C PRO A 17 15.51 22.17 27.54
N PRO A 18 16.49 22.55 26.70
CA PRO A 18 16.32 23.66 25.76
C PRO A 18 15.10 23.38 24.87
N ALA A 19 14.20 24.38 24.78
CA ALA A 19 13.02 24.29 23.96
C ALA A 19 13.46 24.01 22.50
N PHE A 20 12.83 23.04 21.84
CA PHE A 20 13.14 22.69 20.46
C PHE A 20 13.00 23.91 19.55
N ALA A 21 14.03 24.21 18.74
CA ALA A 21 14.03 25.28 17.76
C ALA A 21 13.96 24.69 16.35
N PRO A 22 12.92 25.02 15.54
CA PRO A 22 12.83 24.56 14.16
C PRO A 22 13.88 25.22 13.26
N TYR A 23 14.18 24.58 12.11
CA TYR A 23 15.17 25.10 11.15
C TYR A 23 14.86 26.52 10.66
N VAL A 24 13.59 26.79 10.28
CA VAL A 24 13.11 28.14 9.99
C VAL A 24 12.44 28.70 11.24
N PRO A 25 13.01 29.76 11.85
CA PRO A 25 12.45 30.36 13.05
C PRO A 25 11.03 30.89 12.85
N ASP A 26 10.23 30.91 13.89
CA ASP A 26 8.84 31.38 13.85
C ASP A 26 8.67 32.84 13.41
N ARG A 27 9.70 33.67 13.68
CA ARG A 27 9.72 35.09 13.31
C ARG A 27 9.91 35.30 11.80
N GLU A 28 10.44 34.33 11.09
CA GLU A 28 10.61 34.38 9.63
C GLU A 28 9.35 33.89 8.94
N SER A 29 8.96 34.54 7.84
CA SER A 29 7.79 34.18 7.03
C SER A 29 8.15 34.01 5.57
N PRO A 30 8.97 32.98 5.22
CA PRO A 30 9.27 32.68 3.83
C PRO A 30 7.99 32.21 3.10
N ARG A 31 8.02 32.20 1.77
CA ARG A 31 6.90 31.69 0.95
C ARG A 31 6.70 30.21 1.23
N GLU A 32 5.46 29.80 1.44
CA GLU A 32 5.07 28.41 1.73
C GLU A 32 4.05 27.88 0.71
N LEU A 33 2.77 28.18 0.92
CA LEU A 33 1.64 27.70 0.13
C LEU A 33 1.51 28.50 -1.16
N THR A 34 2.38 28.24 -2.12
CA THR A 34 2.34 28.88 -3.44
C THR A 34 1.65 27.96 -4.46
N LEU A 35 1.01 28.54 -5.48
CA LEU A 35 0.34 27.76 -6.52
C LEU A 35 1.32 26.77 -7.20
N ARG A 36 2.56 27.20 -7.48
CA ARG A 36 3.56 26.33 -8.10
C ARG A 36 3.94 25.13 -7.21
N ALA A 37 3.99 25.33 -5.88
CA ALA A 37 4.29 24.25 -4.94
C ALA A 37 3.11 23.25 -4.87
N VAL A 38 1.87 23.75 -4.79
CA VAL A 38 0.68 22.90 -4.79
C VAL A 38 0.54 22.12 -6.10
N LEU A 39 0.73 22.77 -7.26
CA LEU A 39 0.67 22.10 -8.57
C LEU A 39 1.74 21.02 -8.70
N LEU A 40 3.00 21.32 -8.35
CA LEU A 40 4.06 20.31 -8.40
C LEU A 40 3.80 19.15 -7.44
N GLY A 41 3.36 19.46 -6.21
CA GLY A 41 2.98 18.43 -5.23
C GLY A 41 1.84 17.54 -5.71
N THR A 42 0.83 18.12 -6.34
CA THR A 42 -0.28 17.39 -6.97
C THR A 42 0.21 16.45 -8.07
N VAL A 43 1.04 16.93 -8.99
CA VAL A 43 1.60 16.11 -10.08
C VAL A 43 2.43 14.96 -9.52
N LEU A 44 3.31 15.22 -8.57
CA LEU A 44 4.11 14.16 -7.93
C LEU A 44 3.22 13.20 -7.14
N GLY A 45 2.18 13.68 -6.45
CA GLY A 45 1.20 12.86 -5.75
C GLY A 45 0.46 11.90 -6.67
N ILE A 46 0.07 12.34 -7.85
CA ILE A 46 -0.54 11.51 -8.89
C ILE A 46 0.45 10.43 -9.36
N VAL A 47 1.68 10.80 -9.68
CA VAL A 47 2.70 9.87 -10.19
C VAL A 47 3.05 8.81 -9.13
N PHE A 48 3.32 9.23 -7.90
CA PHE A 48 3.65 8.30 -6.82
C PHE A 48 2.44 7.52 -6.33
N GLY A 49 1.24 8.10 -6.36
CA GLY A 49 0.00 7.40 -6.05
C GLY A 49 -0.29 6.27 -7.03
N ALA A 50 -0.22 6.54 -8.33
CA ALA A 50 -0.38 5.51 -9.36
C ALA A 50 0.70 4.43 -9.27
N SER A 51 1.96 4.82 -9.03
CA SER A 51 3.08 3.90 -8.82
C SER A 51 2.85 3.00 -7.58
N SER A 52 2.41 3.59 -6.48
CA SER A 52 2.12 2.86 -5.24
C SER A 52 0.93 1.91 -5.39
N LEU A 53 -0.12 2.30 -6.13
CA LEU A 53 -1.23 1.40 -6.43
C LEU A 53 -0.77 0.19 -7.24
N TYR A 54 0.01 0.40 -8.30
CA TYR A 54 0.57 -0.69 -9.10
C TYR A 54 1.41 -1.64 -8.24
N LEU A 55 2.27 -1.10 -7.39
CA LEU A 55 3.07 -1.87 -6.45
C LEU A 55 2.17 -2.66 -5.49
N PHE A 56 1.16 -2.00 -4.91
CA PHE A 56 0.22 -2.66 -4.00
C PHE A 56 -0.51 -3.83 -4.64
N LEU A 57 -1.00 -3.66 -5.86
CA LEU A 57 -1.67 -4.74 -6.58
C LEU A 57 -0.76 -5.94 -6.86
N LYS A 58 0.56 -5.72 -6.94
CA LYS A 58 1.56 -6.79 -7.11
C LYS A 58 1.90 -7.52 -5.81
N VAL A 59 2.12 -6.77 -4.71
CA VAL A 59 2.73 -7.33 -3.49
C VAL A 59 1.92 -7.11 -2.22
N GLY A 60 0.85 -6.32 -2.27
CA GLY A 60 0.04 -6.01 -1.09
C GLY A 60 0.69 -5.06 -0.09
N MET A 61 1.68 -4.25 -0.52
CA MET A 61 2.32 -3.23 0.32
C MET A 61 2.69 -2.00 -0.49
N THR A 62 2.89 -0.86 0.19
CA THR A 62 3.41 0.38 -0.37
C THR A 62 4.69 0.80 0.34
N VAL A 63 5.36 1.79 -0.20
CA VAL A 63 6.56 2.41 0.38
C VAL A 63 6.35 3.92 0.39
N SER A 64 6.72 4.56 1.50
CA SER A 64 6.54 6.00 1.69
C SER A 64 7.11 6.84 0.54
N ALA A 65 6.28 7.70 -0.01
CA ALA A 65 6.65 8.64 -1.07
C ALA A 65 7.28 9.94 -0.56
N SER A 66 7.21 10.22 0.74
CA SER A 66 7.62 11.51 1.32
C SER A 66 9.06 11.90 0.96
N ILE A 67 10.02 10.97 1.12
CA ILE A 67 11.44 11.21 0.83
C ILE A 67 11.69 11.44 -0.68
N PRO A 68 11.28 10.54 -1.59
CA PRO A 68 11.51 10.77 -3.02
C PRO A 68 10.81 12.02 -3.54
N VAL A 69 9.60 12.35 -3.07
CA VAL A 69 8.90 13.58 -3.45
C VAL A 69 9.66 14.82 -2.99
N ALA A 70 10.19 14.83 -1.75
CA ALA A 70 11.01 15.95 -1.26
C ALA A 70 12.26 16.19 -2.12
N VAL A 71 12.97 15.11 -2.48
CA VAL A 71 14.16 15.19 -3.34
C VAL A 71 13.81 15.71 -4.74
N LEU A 72 12.71 15.22 -5.33
CA LEU A 72 12.24 15.67 -6.64
C LEU A 72 11.80 17.13 -6.61
N ALA A 73 11.10 17.57 -5.54
CA ALA A 73 10.69 18.97 -5.37
C ALA A 73 11.89 19.92 -5.45
N ILE A 74 12.92 19.66 -4.63
CA ILE A 74 14.15 20.45 -4.60
C ILE A 74 14.79 20.53 -5.99
N THR A 75 14.84 19.39 -6.69
CA THR A 75 15.54 19.31 -7.98
C THR A 75 14.78 19.99 -9.09
N ILE A 76 13.48 19.74 -9.19
CA ILE A 76 12.63 20.33 -10.23
C ILE A 76 12.61 21.85 -10.07
N PHE A 77 12.45 22.37 -8.84
CA PHE A 77 12.49 23.81 -8.61
C PHE A 77 13.85 24.43 -8.93
N ARG A 78 14.97 23.74 -8.65
CA ARG A 78 16.29 24.20 -9.06
C ARG A 78 16.44 24.24 -10.59
N ALA A 79 15.98 23.19 -11.26
CA ALA A 79 16.00 23.12 -12.72
C ALA A 79 15.16 24.24 -13.34
N LEU A 80 13.95 24.48 -12.84
CA LEU A 80 13.08 25.58 -13.30
C LEU A 80 13.69 26.96 -13.01
N SER A 81 14.34 27.14 -11.86
CA SER A 81 15.03 28.39 -11.55
C SER A 81 16.17 28.66 -12.54
N GLY A 82 16.94 27.62 -12.92
CA GLY A 82 18.00 27.75 -13.91
C GLY A 82 17.50 27.91 -15.35
N ALA A 83 16.41 27.24 -15.74
CA ALA A 83 15.94 27.23 -17.13
C ALA A 83 15.07 28.43 -17.51
N ILE A 84 14.18 28.87 -16.63
CA ILE A 84 13.17 29.92 -16.91
C ILE A 84 13.28 31.14 -15.98
N GLY A 85 14.36 31.26 -15.20
CA GLY A 85 14.57 32.38 -14.28
C GLY A 85 13.54 32.47 -13.14
N SER A 86 12.83 31.38 -12.82
CA SER A 86 11.86 31.35 -11.72
C SER A 86 12.54 31.62 -10.37
N PRO A 87 11.92 32.37 -9.44
CA PRO A 87 12.51 32.63 -8.14
C PRO A 87 12.82 31.29 -7.42
N ARG A 88 14.00 31.25 -6.77
CA ARG A 88 14.42 30.06 -5.98
C ARG A 88 13.33 29.64 -5.00
N ALA A 89 13.02 28.36 -4.96
CA ALA A 89 12.04 27.84 -4.01
C ALA A 89 12.61 27.84 -2.59
N THR A 90 11.77 28.14 -1.61
CA THR A 90 12.12 28.04 -0.20
C THR A 90 12.04 26.59 0.28
N ILE A 91 12.68 26.28 1.40
CA ILE A 91 12.53 24.97 2.05
C ILE A 91 11.05 24.68 2.39
N LEU A 92 10.27 25.71 2.74
CA LEU A 92 8.86 25.56 3.08
C LEU A 92 7.99 25.28 1.84
N GLU A 93 8.29 25.87 0.67
CA GLU A 93 7.66 25.49 -0.60
C GLU A 93 7.95 24.02 -0.94
N ASN A 94 9.20 23.56 -0.75
CA ASN A 94 9.58 22.17 -0.96
C ASN A 94 8.84 21.22 0.02
N ASN A 95 8.64 21.64 1.25
CA ASN A 95 7.86 20.89 2.23
C ASN A 95 6.37 20.82 1.85
N VAL A 96 5.77 21.89 1.32
CA VAL A 96 4.39 21.87 0.79
C VAL A 96 4.27 20.89 -0.38
N VAL A 97 5.23 20.86 -1.31
CA VAL A 97 5.26 19.86 -2.40
C VAL A 97 5.30 18.45 -1.84
N GLN A 98 6.17 18.19 -0.87
CA GLN A 98 6.31 16.89 -0.23
C GLN A 98 5.02 16.47 0.46
N THR A 99 4.40 17.36 1.22
CA THR A 99 3.15 17.08 1.94
C THR A 99 1.98 16.81 1.00
N ALA A 100 1.83 17.58 -0.08
CA ALA A 100 0.78 17.33 -1.07
C ALA A 100 1.04 16.03 -1.86
N GLY A 101 2.30 15.73 -2.15
CA GLY A 101 2.70 14.57 -2.95
C GLY A 101 2.63 13.24 -2.20
N SER A 102 2.81 13.23 -0.88
CA SER A 102 2.76 12.00 -0.06
C SER A 102 1.35 11.43 0.08
N ALA A 103 0.30 12.25 -0.05
CA ALA A 103 -1.09 11.81 0.07
C ALA A 103 -1.47 10.73 -0.95
N GLY A 104 -0.86 10.73 -2.14
CA GLY A 104 -1.15 9.76 -3.19
C GLY A 104 -0.84 8.32 -2.79
N GLU A 105 0.28 8.10 -2.13
CA GLU A 105 0.70 6.77 -1.68
C GLU A 105 -0.26 6.20 -0.63
N SER A 106 -0.66 6.99 0.35
CA SER A 106 -1.56 6.54 1.42
C SER A 106 -2.96 6.21 0.93
N ILE A 107 -3.48 6.96 -0.05
CA ILE A 107 -4.77 6.66 -0.69
C ILE A 107 -4.66 5.41 -1.54
N ALA A 108 -3.56 5.24 -2.29
CA ALA A 108 -3.32 4.06 -3.10
C ALA A 108 -3.31 2.76 -2.29
N PHE A 109 -2.73 2.80 -1.08
CA PHE A 109 -2.78 1.68 -0.14
C PHE A 109 -4.23 1.31 0.21
N GLY A 110 -5.00 2.27 0.71
CA GLY A 110 -6.36 2.01 1.17
C GLY A 110 -7.30 1.53 0.06
N VAL A 111 -7.21 2.13 -1.12
CA VAL A 111 -7.99 1.76 -2.31
C VAL A 111 -7.61 0.37 -2.81
N GLY A 112 -6.31 0.13 -2.99
CA GLY A 112 -5.80 -1.15 -3.47
C GLY A 112 -6.08 -2.31 -2.52
N ALA A 113 -6.10 -2.05 -1.19
CA ALA A 113 -6.41 -3.05 -0.18
C ALA A 113 -7.88 -3.46 -0.16
N THR A 114 -8.79 -2.53 -0.43
CA THR A 114 -10.22 -2.75 -0.15
C THR A 114 -11.08 -2.89 -1.41
N MET A 115 -10.93 -1.99 -2.38
CA MET A 115 -11.85 -1.93 -3.52
C MET A 115 -11.87 -3.20 -4.39
N PRO A 116 -10.73 -3.89 -4.66
CA PRO A 116 -10.76 -5.12 -5.44
C PRO A 116 -11.53 -6.27 -4.77
N ALA A 117 -11.78 -6.21 -3.46
CA ALA A 117 -12.62 -7.21 -2.78
C ALA A 117 -14.06 -7.25 -3.31
N LEU A 118 -14.56 -6.13 -3.87
CA LEU A 118 -15.89 -6.09 -4.52
C LEU A 118 -16.00 -7.15 -5.62
N MET A 119 -14.98 -7.26 -6.48
CA MET A 119 -15.00 -8.24 -7.58
C MET A 119 -14.94 -9.69 -7.09
N ILE A 120 -14.20 -9.94 -6.00
CA ILE A 120 -14.13 -11.27 -5.39
C ILE A 120 -15.49 -11.66 -4.80
N LEU A 121 -16.21 -10.67 -4.24
CA LEU A 121 -17.56 -10.84 -3.71
C LEU A 121 -18.65 -10.89 -4.81
N GLY A 122 -18.26 -10.78 -6.10
CA GLY A 122 -19.17 -10.86 -7.23
C GLY A 122 -19.87 -9.54 -7.60
N TYR A 123 -19.28 -8.39 -7.26
CA TYR A 123 -19.80 -7.06 -7.62
C TYR A 123 -18.87 -6.32 -8.56
N ASP A 124 -19.43 -5.45 -9.41
CA ASP A 124 -18.62 -4.56 -10.26
C ASP A 124 -17.97 -3.44 -9.45
N MET A 125 -16.80 -2.98 -9.88
CA MET A 125 -16.19 -1.76 -9.37
C MET A 125 -16.79 -0.55 -10.09
N ASP A 126 -17.73 0.12 -9.42
CA ASP A 126 -18.25 1.40 -9.88
C ASP A 126 -17.18 2.50 -9.70
N PRO A 127 -16.77 3.21 -10.77
CA PRO A 127 -15.80 4.30 -10.72
C PRO A 127 -16.13 5.36 -9.68
N LEU A 128 -17.39 5.77 -9.66
CA LEU A 128 -17.86 6.83 -8.75
C LEU A 128 -17.76 6.40 -7.29
N ARG A 129 -18.09 5.14 -6.99
CA ARG A 129 -17.93 4.55 -5.65
C ARG A 129 -16.47 4.57 -5.21
N VAL A 130 -15.54 4.10 -6.06
CA VAL A 130 -14.10 4.06 -5.74
C VAL A 130 -13.58 5.47 -5.45
N MET A 131 -13.93 6.46 -6.29
CA MET A 131 -13.50 7.84 -6.12
C MET A 131 -14.11 8.48 -4.86
N LEU A 132 -15.40 8.31 -4.61
CA LEU A 132 -16.07 8.87 -3.42
C LEU A 132 -15.52 8.27 -2.14
N VAL A 133 -15.36 6.95 -2.05
CA VAL A 133 -14.75 6.28 -0.89
C VAL A 133 -13.35 6.80 -0.64
N SER A 134 -12.57 7.01 -1.72
CA SER A 134 -11.19 7.51 -1.64
C SER A 134 -11.13 8.96 -1.13
N ILE A 135 -11.95 9.84 -1.68
CA ILE A 135 -11.99 11.26 -1.29
C ILE A 135 -12.49 11.40 0.16
N LEU A 136 -13.62 10.75 0.49
CA LEU A 136 -14.23 10.85 1.82
C LEU A 136 -13.31 10.27 2.90
N GLY A 137 -12.73 9.09 2.66
CA GLY A 137 -11.77 8.47 3.57
C GLY A 137 -10.50 9.31 3.73
N GLY A 138 -9.93 9.79 2.63
CA GLY A 138 -8.72 10.61 2.63
C GLY A 138 -8.89 11.91 3.43
N ILE A 139 -9.94 12.67 3.15
CA ILE A 139 -10.21 13.92 3.87
C ILE A 139 -10.54 13.64 5.34
N LEU A 140 -11.32 12.60 5.63
CA LEU A 140 -11.66 12.24 7.01
C LEU A 140 -10.41 11.93 7.84
N GLY A 141 -9.45 11.20 7.29
CA GLY A 141 -8.18 10.89 7.94
C GLY A 141 -7.37 12.13 8.29
N ILE A 142 -7.29 13.08 7.35
CA ILE A 142 -6.60 14.36 7.57
C ILE A 142 -7.28 15.15 8.70
N LEU A 143 -8.61 15.33 8.61
CA LEU A 143 -9.36 16.11 9.60
C LEU A 143 -9.26 15.49 11.01
N MET A 144 -9.28 14.16 11.11
CA MET A 144 -9.15 13.47 12.40
C MET A 144 -7.73 13.55 12.98
N MET A 145 -6.69 13.68 12.15
CA MET A 145 -5.31 13.84 12.62
C MET A 145 -5.01 15.25 13.13
N ILE A 146 -5.63 16.30 12.62
CA ILE A 146 -5.34 17.68 12.98
C ILE A 146 -5.40 17.92 14.51
N PRO A 147 -6.46 17.54 15.24
CA PRO A 147 -6.51 17.73 16.71
C PRO A 147 -5.46 16.92 17.47
N LEU A 148 -4.93 15.86 16.87
CA LEU A 148 -3.91 14.99 17.48
C LEU A 148 -2.48 15.53 17.33
N ARG A 149 -2.24 16.49 16.39
CA ARG A 149 -0.91 17.02 16.08
C ARG A 149 -0.15 17.47 17.33
N ARG A 150 -0.78 18.28 18.17
CA ARG A 150 -0.14 18.78 19.38
C ARG A 150 0.25 17.68 20.36
N ALA A 151 -0.62 16.67 20.51
CA ALA A 151 -0.37 15.56 21.42
C ALA A 151 0.82 14.69 20.96
N PHE A 152 0.89 14.36 19.67
CA PHE A 152 1.88 13.41 19.18
C PHE A 152 3.16 14.06 18.67
N ILE A 153 3.05 15.20 17.97
CA ILE A 153 4.20 15.82 17.30
C ILE A 153 4.91 16.80 18.21
N VAL A 154 4.17 17.67 18.93
CA VAL A 154 4.76 18.70 19.77
C VAL A 154 5.09 18.17 21.18
N LYS A 155 4.07 17.67 21.91
CA LYS A 155 4.27 17.24 23.31
C LYS A 155 5.10 15.97 23.45
N GLN A 156 5.06 15.08 22.45
CA GLN A 156 5.81 13.81 22.43
C GLN A 156 7.01 13.84 21.48
N HIS A 157 7.55 15.03 21.19
CA HIS A 157 8.69 15.19 20.28
C HIS A 157 9.89 14.31 20.65
N GLY A 158 10.22 14.19 21.94
CA GLY A 158 11.33 13.36 22.42
C GLY A 158 11.04 11.86 22.49
N THR A 159 9.77 11.44 22.42
CA THR A 159 9.36 10.03 22.56
C THR A 159 8.88 9.39 21.26
N LEU A 160 8.39 10.19 20.32
CA LEU A 160 7.96 9.74 18.99
C LEU A 160 8.93 10.27 17.92
N PRO A 161 9.86 9.41 17.44
CA PRO A 161 10.90 9.83 16.50
C PRO A 161 10.38 10.18 15.11
N TYR A 162 9.28 9.57 14.64
CA TYR A 162 8.81 9.68 13.26
C TYR A 162 9.96 9.47 12.27
N PRO A 163 10.52 8.25 12.17
CA PRO A 163 11.81 8.03 11.50
C PRO A 163 11.86 8.55 10.08
N GLU A 164 10.86 8.24 9.26
CA GLU A 164 10.79 8.70 7.86
C GLU A 164 10.54 10.21 7.74
N GLY A 165 9.69 10.78 8.61
CA GLY A 165 9.44 12.23 8.65
C GLY A 165 10.68 13.02 9.07
N THR A 166 11.44 12.49 10.03
CA THR A 166 12.72 13.06 10.47
C THR A 166 13.78 12.96 9.37
N ALA A 167 13.88 11.82 8.69
CA ALA A 167 14.77 11.66 7.53
C ALA A 167 14.40 12.63 6.40
N CYS A 168 13.11 12.81 6.13
CA CYS A 168 12.62 13.77 5.13
C CYS A 168 13.01 15.20 5.48
N ALA A 169 12.85 15.62 6.75
CA ALA A 169 13.28 16.95 7.22
C ALA A 169 14.78 17.15 7.04
N LYS A 170 15.62 16.16 7.39
CA LYS A 170 17.07 16.22 7.17
C LYS A 170 17.42 16.40 5.68
N ILE A 171 16.70 15.72 4.78
CA ILE A 171 16.87 15.84 3.33
C ILE A 171 16.48 17.24 2.81
N LEU A 172 15.37 17.79 3.29
CA LEU A 172 14.93 19.14 2.94
C LEU A 172 15.98 20.18 3.37
N ILE A 173 16.52 20.08 4.60
CA ILE A 173 17.57 20.95 5.13
C ILE A 173 18.88 20.81 4.33
N ALA A 174 19.32 19.57 4.08
CA ALA A 174 20.52 19.31 3.26
C ALA A 174 20.31 19.81 1.81
N GLY A 175 19.09 19.69 1.30
CA GLY A 175 18.70 20.24 0.00
C GLY A 175 18.82 21.74 -0.06
N GLU A 176 18.44 22.48 0.94
CA GLU A 176 18.62 23.94 1.02
C GLU A 176 20.10 24.33 0.98
N GLN A 177 20.94 23.54 1.63
CA GLN A 177 22.40 23.72 1.71
C GLN A 177 23.19 23.27 0.47
N GLY A 178 22.58 22.58 -0.52
CA GLY A 178 23.23 22.29 -1.81
C GLY A 178 23.59 20.82 -2.10
N GLY A 179 22.79 19.82 -1.72
CA GLY A 179 23.05 18.38 -1.95
C GLY A 179 22.73 17.83 -3.34
N SER A 180 23.43 16.73 -3.75
CA SER A 180 23.32 16.07 -5.09
C SER A 180 22.36 14.87 -5.13
N SER A 181 21.53 14.65 -4.12
CA SER A 181 20.76 13.42 -3.88
C SER A 181 19.73 13.05 -4.97
N ALA A 182 19.22 14.04 -5.68
CA ALA A 182 18.22 13.85 -6.71
C ALA A 182 18.68 13.04 -7.93
N ARG A 183 19.94 13.22 -8.33
CA ARG A 183 20.52 12.46 -9.46
C ARG A 183 20.37 10.96 -9.23
N THR A 184 20.48 10.53 -8.00
CA THR A 184 20.38 9.11 -7.60
C THR A 184 18.96 8.56 -7.81
N VAL A 185 17.92 9.32 -7.42
CA VAL A 185 16.51 8.93 -7.65
C VAL A 185 16.23 8.84 -9.14
N PHE A 186 16.59 9.87 -9.92
CA PHE A 186 16.37 9.86 -11.36
C PHE A 186 17.16 8.78 -12.09
N THR A 187 18.37 8.46 -11.62
CA THR A 187 19.15 7.34 -12.19
C THR A 187 18.43 6.01 -11.91
N GLY A 188 17.98 5.76 -10.68
CA GLY A 188 17.19 4.58 -10.35
C GLY A 188 15.90 4.48 -11.17
N PHE A 189 15.17 5.61 -11.31
CA PHE A 189 13.98 5.70 -12.15
C PHE A 189 14.28 5.33 -13.61
N GLY A 190 15.28 5.96 -14.22
CA GLY A 190 15.66 5.70 -15.63
C GLY A 190 16.08 4.26 -15.87
N VAL A 191 16.92 3.71 -14.99
CA VAL A 191 17.38 2.32 -15.09
C VAL A 191 16.19 1.36 -15.01
N ALA A 192 15.30 1.52 -14.03
CA ALA A 192 14.14 0.65 -13.87
C ALA A 192 13.14 0.80 -15.02
N PHE A 193 12.91 2.03 -15.47
CA PHE A 193 12.01 2.31 -16.59
C PHE A 193 12.49 1.63 -17.88
N VAL A 194 13.75 1.82 -18.23
CA VAL A 194 14.35 1.19 -19.42
C VAL A 194 14.35 -0.33 -19.27
N TYR A 195 14.75 -0.86 -18.12
CA TYR A 195 14.74 -2.30 -17.85
C TYR A 195 13.35 -2.91 -18.04
N GLN A 196 12.30 -2.28 -17.49
CA GLN A 196 10.92 -2.74 -17.57
C GLN A 196 10.40 -2.71 -19.04
N VAL A 197 10.76 -1.67 -19.80
CA VAL A 197 10.43 -1.55 -21.22
C VAL A 197 11.10 -2.66 -22.04
N LEU A 198 12.39 -2.92 -21.80
CA LEU A 198 13.12 -4.01 -22.48
C LEU A 198 12.52 -5.39 -22.18
N MET A 199 12.09 -5.59 -20.92
CA MET A 199 11.51 -6.86 -20.48
C MET A 199 10.07 -7.05 -20.97
N GLU A 200 9.17 -6.10 -20.70
CA GLU A 200 7.73 -6.29 -20.95
C GLU A 200 7.29 -5.81 -22.34
N ALA A 201 7.89 -4.72 -22.87
CA ALA A 201 7.53 -4.23 -24.19
C ALA A 201 8.27 -4.97 -25.30
N MET A 202 9.58 -5.10 -25.17
CA MET A 202 10.44 -5.70 -26.19
C MET A 202 10.59 -7.21 -26.02
N LYS A 203 10.19 -7.76 -24.87
CA LYS A 203 10.23 -9.21 -24.54
C LYS A 203 11.62 -9.84 -24.75
N LEU A 204 12.67 -9.12 -24.39
CA LEU A 204 14.05 -9.61 -24.58
C LEU A 204 14.41 -10.77 -23.64
N TRP A 205 13.72 -10.93 -22.52
CA TRP A 205 13.86 -12.04 -21.57
C TRP A 205 12.57 -12.30 -20.81
N SER A 206 12.47 -13.50 -20.19
CA SER A 206 11.32 -13.91 -19.38
C SER A 206 11.12 -12.98 -18.18
N LYS A 207 9.86 -12.61 -17.92
CA LYS A 207 9.48 -11.87 -16.73
C LYS A 207 9.61 -12.71 -15.46
N GLU A 208 9.24 -13.99 -15.55
CA GLU A 208 9.22 -14.93 -14.44
C GLU A 208 9.93 -16.23 -14.82
N PRO A 209 11.28 -16.26 -14.78
CA PRO A 209 12.01 -17.51 -14.96
C PRO A 209 11.65 -18.48 -13.85
N ALA A 210 11.11 -19.64 -14.22
CA ALA A 210 10.67 -20.70 -13.32
C ALA A 210 11.36 -22.03 -13.64
N LYS A 211 11.58 -22.85 -12.60
CA LYS A 211 12.09 -24.21 -12.73
C LYS A 211 11.30 -25.16 -11.84
N LEU A 212 10.66 -26.12 -12.47
CA LEU A 212 10.03 -27.24 -11.77
C LEU A 212 11.11 -28.18 -11.24
N ILE A 213 11.03 -28.57 -9.98
CA ILE A 213 11.91 -29.57 -9.39
C ILE A 213 11.34 -30.94 -9.76
N THR A 214 12.11 -31.71 -10.53
CA THR A 214 11.77 -33.04 -10.99
C THR A 214 12.84 -34.06 -10.60
N GLY A 215 12.48 -35.36 -10.58
CA GLY A 215 13.45 -36.46 -10.35
C GLY A 215 13.61 -36.89 -8.88
N ILE A 216 12.87 -36.29 -7.95
CA ILE A 216 12.81 -36.73 -6.55
C ILE A 216 11.49 -37.49 -6.33
N LYS A 217 11.58 -38.80 -6.08
CA LYS A 217 10.41 -39.66 -5.88
C LYS A 217 9.55 -39.18 -4.70
N GLY A 218 8.29 -38.93 -4.94
CA GLY A 218 7.35 -38.41 -3.92
C GLY A 218 7.46 -36.92 -3.61
N TYR A 219 8.30 -36.18 -4.33
CA TYR A 219 8.44 -34.72 -4.21
C TYR A 219 8.15 -34.07 -5.55
N ASP A 220 6.86 -34.04 -5.89
CA ASP A 220 6.37 -33.50 -7.15
C ASP A 220 5.74 -32.11 -6.99
N LYS A 221 5.67 -31.36 -8.07
CA LYS A 221 5.02 -30.05 -8.15
C LYS A 221 5.68 -28.92 -7.33
N ALA A 222 6.90 -29.09 -6.86
CA ALA A 222 7.69 -28.01 -6.29
C ALA A 222 8.25 -27.12 -7.39
N VAL A 223 8.08 -25.78 -7.26
CA VAL A 223 8.53 -24.80 -8.25
C VAL A 223 9.41 -23.75 -7.57
N ILE A 224 10.58 -23.49 -8.14
CA ILE A 224 11.40 -22.31 -7.84
C ILE A 224 11.23 -21.32 -8.98
N ALA A 225 10.71 -20.14 -8.69
CA ALA A 225 10.53 -19.07 -9.65
C ALA A 225 10.96 -17.74 -9.05
N THR A 226 11.36 -16.80 -9.90
CA THR A 226 11.68 -15.42 -9.49
C THR A 226 11.14 -14.43 -10.50
N GLU A 227 10.50 -13.37 -10.05
CA GLU A 227 10.10 -12.27 -10.93
C GLU A 227 11.28 -11.31 -11.11
N ALA A 228 11.75 -11.13 -12.35
CA ALA A 228 12.88 -10.27 -12.67
C ALA A 228 12.48 -8.77 -12.63
N SER A 229 11.93 -8.32 -11.51
CA SER A 229 11.29 -7.00 -11.37
C SER A 229 12.18 -6.00 -10.64
N PRO A 230 12.47 -4.82 -11.24
CA PRO A 230 13.20 -3.75 -10.56
C PRO A 230 12.44 -3.20 -9.36
N THR A 231 11.12 -3.17 -9.44
CA THR A 231 10.23 -2.72 -8.36
C THR A 231 10.39 -3.59 -7.11
N LEU A 232 10.34 -4.92 -7.28
CA LEU A 232 10.47 -5.86 -6.15
C LEU A 232 11.86 -5.85 -5.52
N LEU A 233 12.90 -5.69 -6.34
CA LEU A 233 14.27 -5.53 -5.86
C LEU A 233 14.41 -4.27 -5.00
N GLY A 234 13.85 -3.14 -5.46
CA GLY A 234 13.83 -1.88 -4.72
C GLY A 234 13.07 -1.99 -3.40
N VAL A 235 11.88 -2.62 -3.40
CA VAL A 235 11.11 -2.89 -2.18
C VAL A 235 11.94 -3.67 -1.17
N GLY A 236 12.59 -4.75 -1.61
CA GLY A 236 13.42 -5.58 -0.74
C GLY A 236 14.55 -4.80 -0.07
N TYR A 237 15.19 -3.89 -0.81
CA TYR A 237 16.20 -3.00 -0.25
C TYR A 237 15.62 -2.08 0.83
N ILE A 238 14.43 -1.52 0.60
CA ILE A 238 13.79 -0.58 1.54
C ILE A 238 13.32 -1.29 2.82
N ILE A 239 12.61 -2.42 2.72
CA ILE A 239 12.10 -3.14 3.91
C ILE A 239 13.20 -3.85 4.71
N GLY A 240 14.36 -4.08 4.10
CA GLY A 240 15.54 -4.64 4.75
C GLY A 240 15.56 -6.16 4.86
N LEU A 241 16.75 -6.68 5.22
CA LEU A 241 17.04 -8.11 5.22
C LEU A 241 16.12 -8.90 6.16
N ARG A 242 15.84 -8.40 7.36
CA ARG A 242 15.05 -9.14 8.37
C ARG A 242 13.65 -9.43 7.87
N THR A 243 12.93 -8.43 7.40
CA THR A 243 11.56 -8.56 6.90
C THR A 243 11.52 -9.39 5.63
N ALA A 244 12.42 -9.13 4.69
CA ALA A 244 12.53 -9.86 3.44
C ALA A 244 12.84 -11.36 3.65
N SER A 245 13.70 -11.71 4.64
CA SER A 245 13.99 -13.09 4.99
C SER A 245 12.78 -13.83 5.54
N VAL A 246 11.97 -13.16 6.36
CA VAL A 246 10.75 -13.74 6.91
C VAL A 246 9.72 -13.97 5.80
N MET A 247 9.57 -13.02 4.88
CA MET A 247 8.66 -13.16 3.74
C MET A 247 9.06 -14.31 2.81
N VAL A 248 10.33 -14.41 2.43
CA VAL A 248 10.78 -15.52 1.59
C VAL A 248 10.65 -16.87 2.29
N GLY A 249 10.84 -16.93 3.63
CA GLY A 249 10.58 -18.11 4.43
C GLY A 249 9.13 -18.61 4.30
N GLY A 250 8.16 -17.70 4.31
CA GLY A 250 6.75 -18.03 4.02
C GLY A 250 6.55 -18.56 2.60
N GLY A 251 7.18 -17.92 1.59
CA GLY A 251 7.12 -18.36 0.19
C GLY A 251 7.76 -19.73 -0.04
N ILE A 252 8.86 -20.04 0.65
CA ILE A 252 9.50 -21.37 0.65
C ILE A 252 8.57 -22.40 1.26
N LEU A 253 7.96 -22.13 2.42
CA LEU A 253 6.98 -23.02 3.02
C LEU A 253 5.83 -23.30 2.07
N ALA A 254 5.26 -22.28 1.43
CA ALA A 254 4.15 -22.44 0.50
C ALA A 254 4.53 -23.28 -0.73
N SER A 255 5.61 -22.91 -1.43
CA SER A 255 5.94 -23.46 -2.75
C SER A 255 6.76 -24.76 -2.69
N LEU A 256 7.59 -24.93 -1.66
CA LEU A 256 8.49 -26.10 -1.55
C LEU A 256 8.06 -27.10 -0.48
N VAL A 257 7.08 -26.77 0.37
CA VAL A 257 6.59 -27.71 1.41
C VAL A 257 5.09 -27.97 1.23
N LEU A 258 4.24 -26.94 1.30
CA LEU A 258 2.79 -27.15 1.29
C LEU A 258 2.29 -27.70 -0.04
N ILE A 259 2.72 -27.13 -1.18
CA ILE A 259 2.27 -27.59 -2.51
C ILE A 259 2.68 -29.05 -2.74
N PRO A 260 3.97 -29.46 -2.57
CA PRO A 260 4.36 -30.86 -2.72
C PRO A 260 3.68 -31.78 -1.71
N ALA A 261 3.49 -31.36 -0.45
CA ALA A 261 2.80 -32.15 0.55
C ALA A 261 1.33 -32.40 0.17
N ILE A 262 0.59 -31.35 -0.24
CA ILE A 262 -0.80 -31.49 -0.72
C ILE A 262 -0.83 -32.40 -1.94
N ALA A 263 0.10 -32.27 -2.89
CA ALA A 263 0.19 -33.13 -4.06
C ALA A 263 0.43 -34.60 -3.66
N TYR A 264 1.38 -34.86 -2.76
CA TYR A 264 1.73 -36.21 -2.34
C TYR A 264 0.61 -36.90 -1.57
N PHE A 265 0.07 -36.27 -0.53
CA PHE A 265 -1.01 -36.86 0.28
C PHE A 265 -2.36 -36.89 -0.47
N GLY A 266 -2.54 -35.97 -1.44
CA GLY A 266 -3.74 -35.85 -2.24
C GLY A 266 -3.86 -36.84 -3.41
N GLN A 267 -2.79 -37.56 -3.77
CA GLN A 267 -2.77 -38.50 -4.90
C GLN A 267 -3.78 -39.63 -4.78
N GLY A 268 -4.08 -40.08 -3.57
CA GLY A 268 -4.97 -41.21 -3.28
C GLY A 268 -6.46 -40.87 -3.33
N PHE A 269 -6.85 -39.59 -3.37
CA PHE A 269 -8.27 -39.22 -3.42
C PHE A 269 -8.88 -39.48 -4.80
N THR A 270 -10.03 -40.13 -4.79
CA THR A 270 -10.82 -40.44 -6.01
C THR A 270 -11.96 -39.46 -6.24
N THR A 271 -12.22 -38.58 -5.28
CA THR A 271 -13.20 -37.49 -5.33
C THR A 271 -12.50 -36.15 -5.10
N PRO A 272 -12.99 -35.06 -5.69
CA PRO A 272 -12.48 -33.71 -5.39
C PRO A 272 -12.54 -33.41 -3.88
N LEU A 273 -11.46 -32.91 -3.31
CA LEU A 273 -11.41 -32.50 -1.90
C LEU A 273 -11.76 -31.01 -1.82
N ALA A 274 -12.75 -30.66 -1.00
CA ALA A 274 -13.13 -29.26 -0.79
C ALA A 274 -11.92 -28.37 -0.40
N PRO A 275 -11.81 -27.15 -0.94
CA PRO A 275 -12.78 -26.41 -1.74
C PRO A 275 -12.77 -26.69 -3.27
N ALA A 276 -12.02 -27.70 -3.73
CA ALA A 276 -12.10 -28.11 -5.12
C ALA A 276 -13.47 -28.75 -5.41
N THR A 277 -14.10 -28.33 -6.50
CA THR A 277 -15.44 -28.83 -6.89
C THR A 277 -15.39 -29.87 -8.00
N SER A 278 -14.35 -29.89 -8.83
CA SER A 278 -14.31 -30.74 -10.02
C SER A 278 -12.97 -31.43 -10.30
N ALA A 279 -11.85 -30.84 -9.89
CA ALA A 279 -10.52 -31.36 -10.22
C ALA A 279 -9.96 -32.21 -9.07
N LEU A 280 -9.34 -33.32 -9.40
CA LEU A 280 -8.60 -34.14 -8.43
C LEU A 280 -7.22 -33.54 -8.18
N ILE A 281 -6.71 -33.62 -6.96
CA ILE A 281 -5.40 -33.05 -6.59
C ILE A 281 -4.27 -33.61 -7.47
N ARG A 282 -4.34 -34.90 -7.86
CA ARG A 282 -3.36 -35.52 -8.74
C ARG A 282 -3.26 -34.84 -10.11
N ASP A 283 -4.39 -34.32 -10.61
CA ASP A 283 -4.51 -33.72 -11.96
C ASP A 283 -4.23 -32.22 -11.94
N MET A 284 -4.22 -31.58 -10.73
CA MET A 284 -3.92 -30.17 -10.55
C MET A 284 -2.44 -29.83 -10.77
N GLY A 285 -2.14 -28.75 -11.46
CA GLY A 285 -0.81 -28.15 -11.53
C GLY A 285 -0.41 -27.47 -10.20
N PRO A 286 0.88 -27.07 -10.03
CA PRO A 286 1.35 -26.38 -8.81
C PRO A 286 0.52 -25.14 -8.48
N ASP A 287 0.21 -24.33 -9.49
CA ASP A 287 -0.56 -23.10 -9.31
C ASP A 287 -2.03 -23.33 -9.01
N GLU A 288 -2.61 -24.44 -9.49
CA GLU A 288 -3.98 -24.80 -9.12
C GLU A 288 -4.08 -25.24 -7.68
N ILE A 289 -3.14 -26.07 -7.20
CA ILE A 289 -3.03 -26.45 -5.80
C ILE A 289 -2.88 -25.22 -4.93
N ARG A 290 -2.03 -24.27 -5.38
CA ARG A 290 -1.85 -22.99 -4.69
C ARG A 290 -3.14 -22.19 -4.63
N GLY A 291 -3.82 -21.99 -5.76
CA GLY A 291 -5.07 -21.23 -5.84
C GLY A 291 -6.22 -21.86 -5.06
N THR A 292 -6.29 -23.18 -5.03
CA THR A 292 -7.39 -23.93 -4.40
C THR A 292 -7.21 -24.14 -2.89
N TYR A 293 -5.96 -24.37 -2.42
CA TYR A 293 -5.72 -24.73 -1.01
C TYR A 293 -4.81 -23.75 -0.30
N VAL A 294 -3.61 -23.48 -0.82
CA VAL A 294 -2.59 -22.69 -0.11
C VAL A 294 -3.02 -21.23 0.05
N ARG A 295 -3.81 -20.70 -0.88
CA ARG A 295 -4.38 -19.34 -0.80
C ARG A 295 -5.25 -19.16 0.46
N TYR A 296 -6.08 -20.13 0.83
CA TYR A 296 -6.91 -20.06 2.05
C TYR A 296 -6.06 -20.23 3.33
N ILE A 297 -5.02 -21.06 3.29
CA ILE A 297 -4.05 -21.17 4.38
C ILE A 297 -3.33 -19.82 4.55
N GLY A 298 -2.85 -19.24 3.46
CA GLY A 298 -2.23 -17.91 3.48
C GLY A 298 -3.17 -16.81 3.98
N ALA A 299 -4.43 -16.80 3.55
CA ALA A 299 -5.44 -15.85 4.00
C ALA A 299 -5.70 -15.98 5.52
N GLY A 300 -5.84 -17.20 6.03
CA GLY A 300 -5.98 -17.46 7.47
C GLY A 300 -4.76 -16.98 8.27
N ALA A 301 -3.55 -17.23 7.73
CA ALA A 301 -2.31 -16.75 8.34
C ALA A 301 -2.23 -15.21 8.37
N VAL A 302 -2.61 -14.53 7.28
CA VAL A 302 -2.64 -13.05 7.21
C VAL A 302 -3.67 -12.48 8.17
N ALA A 303 -4.86 -13.11 8.27
CA ALA A 303 -5.90 -12.71 9.24
C ALA A 303 -5.38 -12.78 10.67
N ALA A 304 -4.85 -13.92 11.07
CA ALA A 304 -4.30 -14.12 12.41
C ALA A 304 -3.11 -13.19 12.68
N GLY A 305 -2.17 -13.05 11.72
CA GLY A 305 -1.05 -12.13 11.83
C GLY A 305 -1.49 -10.67 12.00
N GLY A 306 -2.52 -10.24 11.26
CA GLY A 306 -3.14 -8.93 11.39
C GLY A 306 -3.79 -8.71 12.77
N ILE A 307 -4.58 -9.68 13.26
CA ILE A 307 -5.21 -9.64 14.59
C ILE A 307 -4.13 -9.59 15.69
N ILE A 308 -3.11 -10.44 15.60
CA ILE A 308 -2.00 -10.46 16.57
C ILE A 308 -1.28 -9.10 16.57
N SER A 309 -1.02 -8.53 15.41
CA SER A 309 -0.40 -7.22 15.26
C SER A 309 -1.22 -6.12 15.92
N MET A 310 -2.56 -6.15 15.72
CA MET A 310 -3.52 -5.26 16.35
C MET A 310 -3.54 -5.44 17.89
N CYS A 311 -3.64 -6.69 18.38
CA CYS A 311 -3.66 -6.96 19.81
C CYS A 311 -2.38 -6.48 20.52
N ARG A 312 -1.22 -6.58 19.86
CA ARG A 312 0.04 -6.02 20.38
C ARG A 312 0.06 -4.50 20.41
N ALA A 313 -0.58 -3.85 19.44
CA ALA A 313 -0.73 -2.41 19.42
C ALA A 313 -1.78 -1.91 20.43
N LEU A 314 -2.72 -2.76 20.87
CA LEU A 314 -3.85 -2.38 21.72
C LEU A 314 -3.47 -1.66 23.01
N PRO A 315 -2.46 -2.08 23.81
CA PRO A 315 -2.05 -1.35 25.02
C PRO A 315 -1.57 0.07 24.69
N LEU A 316 -0.86 0.22 23.57
CA LEU A 316 -0.37 1.49 23.08
C LEU A 316 -1.50 2.39 22.58
N ILE A 317 -2.49 1.78 21.90
CA ILE A 317 -3.73 2.44 21.47
C ILE A 317 -4.47 3.02 22.67
N VAL A 318 -4.73 2.21 23.69
CA VAL A 318 -5.44 2.62 24.91
C VAL A 318 -4.65 3.71 25.64
N ALA A 319 -3.34 3.55 25.79
CA ALA A 319 -2.47 4.56 26.40
C ALA A 319 -2.51 5.90 25.64
N SER A 320 -2.55 5.85 24.29
CA SER A 320 -2.61 7.05 23.45
C SER A 320 -3.95 7.77 23.54
N LEU A 321 -5.05 7.02 23.51
CA LEU A 321 -6.41 7.56 23.69
C LEU A 321 -6.56 8.20 25.08
N VAL A 322 -6.17 7.47 26.14
CA VAL A 322 -6.23 7.99 27.51
C VAL A 322 -5.31 9.20 27.68
N GLY A 323 -4.10 9.18 27.14
CA GLY A 323 -3.17 10.30 27.13
C GLY A 323 -3.73 11.51 26.39
N GLY A 324 -4.30 11.33 25.21
CA GLY A 324 -4.98 12.36 24.43
C GLY A 324 -6.18 12.97 25.17
N LEU A 325 -7.05 12.13 25.72
CA LEU A 325 -8.20 12.59 26.53
C LEU A 325 -7.77 13.31 27.81
N ARG A 326 -6.74 12.84 28.51
CA ARG A 326 -6.17 13.53 29.68
C ARG A 326 -5.57 14.88 29.31
N SER A 327 -4.89 14.99 28.17
CA SER A 327 -4.33 16.28 27.72
C SER A 327 -5.43 17.27 27.33
N MET A 328 -6.60 16.81 26.90
CA MET A 328 -7.78 17.65 26.65
C MET A 328 -8.51 18.04 27.94
N ARG A 329 -8.45 17.20 29.00
CA ARG A 329 -9.07 17.48 30.34
C ARG A 329 -8.16 18.23 31.32
N GLY A 330 -6.85 18.24 31.10
CA GLY A 330 -5.91 19.03 31.96
C GLY A 330 -6.20 20.50 31.81
N ASN A 331 -6.36 21.16 32.95
CA ASN A 331 -6.74 22.56 33.14
C ASN A 331 -5.71 23.58 32.59
N GLY A 332 -5.33 23.47 31.34
CA GLY A 332 -4.77 24.53 30.53
C GLY A 332 -5.86 24.90 29.56
N GLY A 333 -6.68 25.83 29.89
CA GLY A 333 -7.75 26.33 29.03
C GLY A 333 -7.22 26.53 27.60
N LEU A 334 -8.08 26.40 26.64
CA LEU A 334 -7.88 26.65 25.19
C LEU A 334 -7.42 28.11 24.86
N GLN A 335 -6.76 28.79 25.78
CA GLN A 335 -5.93 29.95 25.50
C GLN A 335 -4.57 29.47 25.01
N VAL A 336 -4.61 28.96 23.82
CA VAL A 336 -3.41 28.72 23.04
C VAL A 336 -2.94 30.09 22.57
N ASP A 337 -1.75 30.45 22.94
CA ASP A 337 -1.03 31.55 22.33
C ASP A 337 -0.77 31.17 20.87
N MET A 338 -1.74 31.50 19.97
CA MET A 338 -1.68 31.28 18.53
C MET A 338 -0.88 32.39 17.85
N SER A 339 0.00 33.07 18.58
CA SER A 339 0.80 34.18 18.08
C SER A 339 1.84 33.72 17.07
N GLY A 340 2.36 32.51 17.22
CA GLY A 340 3.39 31.96 16.35
C GLY A 340 2.86 31.33 15.05
N ARG A 341 3.59 31.48 13.95
CA ARG A 341 3.28 30.88 12.66
C ARG A 341 3.27 29.34 12.74
N THR A 342 4.22 28.77 13.43
CA THR A 342 4.44 27.32 13.59
C THR A 342 3.41 26.62 14.47
N GLU A 343 2.56 27.37 15.17
CA GLU A 343 1.46 26.87 16.01
C GLU A 343 0.08 27.03 15.38
N ARG A 344 -0.01 27.63 14.18
CA ARG A 344 -1.29 27.89 13.49
C ARG A 344 -1.78 26.64 12.76
N ASP A 345 -2.66 25.89 13.43
CA ASP A 345 -3.45 24.81 12.83
C ASP A 345 -4.69 25.33 12.10
N MET A 346 -5.33 24.46 11.32
CA MET A 346 -6.67 24.70 10.79
C MET A 346 -7.65 24.89 11.95
N PRO A 347 -8.60 25.87 11.87
CA PRO A 347 -9.57 26.11 12.93
C PRO A 347 -10.34 24.84 13.29
N ILE A 348 -10.47 24.56 14.59
CA ILE A 348 -11.16 23.35 15.06
C ILE A 348 -12.62 23.28 14.61
N SER A 349 -13.26 24.43 14.40
CA SER A 349 -14.60 24.50 13.82
C SER A 349 -14.66 23.91 12.41
N VAL A 350 -13.64 24.17 11.57
CA VAL A 350 -13.54 23.59 10.21
C VAL A 350 -13.37 22.08 10.31
N VAL A 351 -12.57 21.60 11.26
CA VAL A 351 -12.34 20.17 11.49
C VAL A 351 -13.63 19.47 11.90
N ILE A 352 -14.35 20.00 12.88
CA ILE A 352 -15.60 19.41 13.40
C ILE A 352 -16.70 19.47 12.32
N LEU A 353 -16.94 20.66 11.75
CA LEU A 353 -17.99 20.82 10.72
C LEU A 353 -17.66 20.02 9.47
N GLY A 354 -16.38 19.99 9.06
CA GLY A 354 -15.92 19.18 7.94
C GLY A 354 -16.13 17.68 8.17
N SER A 355 -15.76 17.18 9.35
CA SER A 355 -15.98 15.76 9.70
C SER A 355 -17.46 15.41 9.74
N LEU A 356 -18.31 16.25 10.32
CA LEU A 356 -19.76 16.04 10.34
C LEU A 356 -20.37 16.13 8.94
N ALA A 357 -19.93 17.06 8.10
CA ALA A 357 -20.37 17.17 6.71
C ALA A 357 -19.98 15.93 5.89
N LEU A 358 -18.77 15.39 6.11
CA LEU A 358 -18.33 14.13 5.45
C LEU A 358 -19.18 12.95 5.89
N VAL A 359 -19.44 12.81 7.19
CA VAL A 359 -20.32 11.74 7.73
C VAL A 359 -21.74 11.89 7.18
N GLY A 360 -22.26 13.12 7.11
CA GLY A 360 -23.56 13.41 6.47
C GLY A 360 -23.56 13.05 4.98
N ALA A 361 -22.49 13.37 4.25
CA ALA A 361 -22.32 12.98 2.85
C ALA A 361 -22.29 11.45 2.67
N ILE A 362 -21.56 10.73 3.54
CA ILE A 362 -21.52 9.26 3.53
C ILE A 362 -22.93 8.68 3.75
N ALA A 363 -23.69 9.21 4.69
CA ALA A 363 -25.06 8.75 4.96
C ALA A 363 -26.03 9.07 3.83
N ALA A 364 -25.82 10.21 3.11
CA ALA A 364 -26.67 10.64 2.00
C ALA A 364 -26.36 9.93 0.67
N THR A 365 -25.08 9.60 0.44
CA THR A 365 -24.63 8.93 -0.77
C THR A 365 -24.94 7.44 -0.73
N GLY A 366 -25.44 6.74 -1.57
CA GLY A 366 -25.68 5.28 -1.54
C GLY A 366 -24.41 4.39 -1.36
N LEU A 367 -23.32 4.93 -0.79
CA LEU A 367 -22.08 4.20 -0.53
C LEU A 367 -22.29 3.03 0.44
N ILE A 368 -23.19 3.19 1.40
CA ILE A 368 -23.64 2.13 2.30
C ILE A 368 -25.00 1.68 1.80
N PRO A 369 -25.09 0.62 0.98
CA PRO A 369 -26.33 0.17 0.37
C PRO A 369 -27.20 -0.57 1.38
N THR A 370 -27.83 0.19 2.27
CA THR A 370 -28.76 -0.28 3.31
C THR A 370 -29.93 0.69 3.44
N ASN A 371 -30.86 0.40 4.32
CA ASN A 371 -31.95 1.32 4.67
C ASN A 371 -31.42 2.60 5.36
N ALA A 372 -32.26 3.60 5.60
CA ALA A 372 -31.87 4.86 6.21
C ALA A 372 -31.20 4.68 7.59
N VAL A 373 -31.71 3.76 8.42
CA VAL A 373 -31.13 3.46 9.73
C VAL A 373 -29.73 2.85 9.57
N GLY A 374 -29.58 1.90 8.66
CA GLY A 374 -28.28 1.27 8.38
C GLY A 374 -27.24 2.27 7.87
N ARG A 375 -27.63 3.25 7.05
CA ARG A 375 -26.72 4.32 6.60
C ARG A 375 -26.25 5.20 7.76
N VAL A 376 -27.15 5.59 8.66
CA VAL A 376 -26.79 6.39 9.84
C VAL A 376 -25.89 5.60 10.79
N VAL A 377 -26.22 4.33 11.07
CA VAL A 377 -25.38 3.45 11.89
C VAL A 377 -24.00 3.27 11.26
N GLY A 378 -23.94 2.96 9.97
CA GLY A 378 -22.66 2.79 9.26
C GLY A 378 -21.82 4.07 9.23
N ALA A 379 -22.44 5.23 9.04
CA ALA A 379 -21.75 6.52 9.11
C ALA A 379 -21.21 6.80 10.53
N GLY A 380 -21.99 6.45 11.56
CA GLY A 380 -21.54 6.51 12.96
C GLY A 380 -20.36 5.59 13.24
N MET A 381 -20.38 4.37 12.69
CA MET A 381 -19.26 3.42 12.79
C MET A 381 -18.00 3.95 12.09
N ILE A 382 -18.14 4.59 10.92
CA ILE A 382 -17.02 5.21 10.21
C ILE A 382 -16.40 6.34 11.06
N LEU A 383 -17.21 7.17 11.70
CA LEU A 383 -16.73 8.23 12.58
C LEU A 383 -15.96 7.65 13.78
N LEU A 384 -16.54 6.66 14.45
CA LEU A 384 -15.96 6.04 15.64
C LEU A 384 -14.67 5.28 15.30
N PHE A 385 -14.73 4.35 14.35
CA PHE A 385 -13.56 3.54 13.95
C PHE A 385 -12.52 4.38 13.21
N GLY A 386 -12.95 5.36 12.41
CA GLY A 386 -12.06 6.32 11.76
C GLY A 386 -11.22 7.07 12.77
N PHE A 387 -11.84 7.70 13.77
CA PHE A 387 -11.08 8.41 14.81
C PHE A 387 -10.17 7.47 15.62
N LEU A 388 -10.67 6.31 16.02
CA LEU A 388 -9.90 5.30 16.73
C LEU A 388 -8.64 4.91 15.93
N PHE A 389 -8.82 4.44 14.71
CA PHE A 389 -7.71 3.91 13.92
C PHE A 389 -6.81 4.98 13.29
N VAL A 390 -7.29 6.19 13.04
CA VAL A 390 -6.43 7.33 12.72
C VAL A 390 -5.51 7.66 13.89
N THR A 391 -6.02 7.67 15.12
CA THR A 391 -5.21 7.90 16.34
C THR A 391 -4.12 6.84 16.46
N VAL A 392 -4.48 5.58 16.28
CA VAL A 392 -3.54 4.44 16.34
C VAL A 392 -2.49 4.52 15.25
N SER A 393 -2.93 4.70 14.02
CA SER A 393 -2.08 4.79 12.84
C SER A 393 -1.05 5.93 12.98
N SER A 394 -1.52 7.12 13.39
CA SER A 394 -0.66 8.28 13.57
C SER A 394 0.40 8.07 14.65
N ARG A 395 0.05 7.38 15.75
CA ARG A 395 1.01 7.05 16.79
C ARG A 395 2.02 6.00 16.34
N LEU A 396 1.55 4.91 15.73
CA LEU A 396 2.43 3.86 15.21
C LEU A 396 3.39 4.40 14.14
N THR A 397 2.89 5.27 13.26
CA THR A 397 3.76 5.99 12.30
C THR A 397 4.85 6.78 13.04
N GLY A 398 4.53 7.36 14.20
CA GLY A 398 5.50 8.05 15.06
C GLY A 398 6.59 7.13 15.63
N GLU A 399 6.28 5.86 15.86
CA GLU A 399 7.20 4.90 16.45
C GLU A 399 8.02 4.15 15.39
N ILE A 400 7.38 3.70 14.28
CA ILE A 400 7.97 2.77 13.32
C ILE A 400 8.00 3.26 11.86
N GLY A 401 7.44 4.44 11.57
CA GLY A 401 7.32 4.98 10.22
C GLY A 401 6.03 4.56 9.49
N SER A 402 5.73 5.27 8.41
CA SER A 402 4.53 5.06 7.60
C SER A 402 4.56 3.73 6.83
N SER A 403 5.72 3.37 6.25
CA SER A 403 5.90 2.14 5.47
C SER A 403 5.73 0.85 6.30
N SER A 404 5.96 0.93 7.60
CA SER A 404 5.85 -0.21 8.54
C SER A 404 4.54 -0.24 9.32
N ASN A 405 3.65 0.72 9.09
CA ASN A 405 2.38 0.86 9.82
C ASN A 405 1.42 -0.30 9.48
N PRO A 406 0.88 -1.04 10.47
CA PRO A 406 0.05 -2.21 10.24
C PRO A 406 -1.41 -1.84 9.88
N ILE A 407 -1.62 -1.02 8.85
CA ILE A 407 -2.93 -0.54 8.41
C ILE A 407 -3.85 -1.72 8.02
N SER A 408 -3.29 -2.75 7.40
CA SER A 408 -4.06 -3.98 7.06
C SER A 408 -4.67 -4.62 8.31
N GLY A 409 -3.94 -4.66 9.44
CA GLY A 409 -4.45 -5.18 10.72
C GLY A 409 -5.60 -4.34 11.28
N MET A 410 -5.50 -3.01 11.19
CA MET A 410 -6.56 -2.08 11.61
C MET A 410 -7.81 -2.22 10.72
N THR A 411 -7.63 -2.43 9.42
CA THR A 411 -8.72 -2.69 8.48
C THR A 411 -9.43 -4.00 8.76
N ILE A 412 -8.67 -5.07 9.06
CA ILE A 412 -9.23 -6.36 9.48
C ILE A 412 -10.07 -6.18 10.76
N ALA A 413 -9.56 -5.44 11.74
CA ALA A 413 -10.29 -5.16 12.96
C ALA A 413 -11.58 -4.38 12.70
N THR A 414 -11.53 -3.35 11.87
CA THR A 414 -12.73 -2.61 11.45
C THR A 414 -13.75 -3.52 10.80
N LEU A 415 -13.29 -4.39 9.89
CA LEU A 415 -14.15 -5.31 9.15
C LEU A 415 -14.79 -6.34 10.06
N LEU A 416 -14.00 -6.96 10.96
CA LEU A 416 -14.50 -7.92 11.94
C LEU A 416 -15.54 -7.30 12.87
N LEU A 417 -15.26 -6.11 13.41
CA LEU A 417 -16.19 -5.39 14.29
C LEU A 417 -17.46 -5.00 13.53
N THR A 418 -17.34 -4.53 12.28
CA THR A 418 -18.48 -4.19 11.43
C THR A 418 -19.35 -5.41 11.15
N CYS A 419 -18.76 -6.52 10.71
CA CYS A 419 -19.48 -7.75 10.44
C CYS A 419 -20.13 -8.35 11.70
N LEU A 420 -19.44 -8.26 12.86
CA LEU A 420 -20.00 -8.70 14.13
C LEU A 420 -21.21 -7.86 14.55
N ILE A 421 -21.11 -6.52 14.44
CA ILE A 421 -22.24 -5.62 14.72
C ILE A 421 -23.40 -5.92 13.78
N PHE A 422 -23.15 -6.13 12.49
CA PHE A 422 -24.17 -6.50 11.52
C PHE A 422 -24.84 -7.84 11.90
N TYR A 423 -24.04 -8.83 12.26
CA TYR A 423 -24.54 -10.11 12.72
C TYR A 423 -25.44 -9.99 13.97
N MET A 424 -25.01 -9.18 14.97
CA MET A 424 -25.80 -8.93 16.18
C MET A 424 -27.12 -8.18 15.90
N LEU A 425 -27.16 -7.35 14.84
CA LEU A 425 -28.36 -6.64 14.39
C LEU A 425 -29.26 -7.49 13.48
N GLY A 426 -28.84 -8.73 13.17
CA GLY A 426 -29.56 -9.58 12.22
C GLY A 426 -29.38 -9.17 10.76
N TRP A 427 -28.41 -8.30 10.47
CA TRP A 427 -28.06 -7.86 9.12
C TRP A 427 -27.08 -8.83 8.49
N VAL A 428 -27.59 -9.96 8.08
CA VAL A 428 -26.82 -11.08 7.50
C VAL A 428 -27.24 -11.29 6.04
N GLY A 429 -26.36 -11.89 5.25
CA GLY A 429 -26.63 -12.18 3.85
C GLY A 429 -25.75 -11.37 2.89
N VAL A 430 -25.94 -11.65 1.59
CA VAL A 430 -25.12 -11.08 0.52
C VAL A 430 -25.30 -9.57 0.35
N GLU A 431 -26.48 -9.03 0.67
CA GLU A 431 -26.84 -7.61 0.54
C GLU A 431 -26.03 -6.71 1.48
N TYR A 432 -25.55 -7.21 2.61
CA TYR A 432 -24.76 -6.41 3.56
C TYR A 432 -23.26 -6.44 3.31
N ARG A 433 -22.76 -7.28 2.39
CA ARG A 433 -21.34 -7.42 2.06
C ARG A 433 -20.72 -6.10 1.60
N VAL A 434 -21.39 -5.41 0.66
CA VAL A 434 -20.91 -4.15 0.10
C VAL A 434 -20.92 -3.04 1.14
N ALA A 435 -21.92 -3.03 2.04
CA ALA A 435 -21.99 -2.09 3.14
C ALA A 435 -20.81 -2.27 4.11
N ALA A 436 -20.55 -3.51 4.56
CA ALA A 436 -19.44 -3.82 5.46
C ALA A 436 -18.08 -3.45 4.84
N LEU A 437 -17.89 -3.78 3.56
CA LEU A 437 -16.67 -3.43 2.83
C LEU A 437 -16.50 -1.93 2.66
N SER A 438 -17.59 -1.18 2.36
CA SER A 438 -17.52 0.28 2.20
C SER A 438 -17.13 0.98 3.50
N ILE A 439 -17.66 0.53 4.64
CA ILE A 439 -17.27 1.04 5.97
C ILE A 439 -15.78 0.78 6.22
N ALA A 440 -15.34 -0.46 6.03
CA ALA A 440 -13.94 -0.83 6.23
C ALA A 440 -13.00 -0.08 5.27
N ALA A 441 -13.41 0.16 4.03
CA ALA A 441 -12.64 0.88 3.05
C ALA A 441 -12.41 2.36 3.42
N ILE A 442 -13.47 3.06 3.82
CA ILE A 442 -13.37 4.46 4.25
C ILE A 442 -12.45 4.57 5.47
N VAL A 443 -12.60 3.67 6.46
CA VAL A 443 -11.76 3.65 7.66
C VAL A 443 -10.31 3.27 7.33
N CYS A 444 -10.08 2.34 6.40
CA CYS A 444 -8.74 1.97 5.93
C CYS A 444 -8.01 3.16 5.31
N ILE A 445 -8.68 3.86 4.38
CA ILE A 445 -8.11 5.03 3.71
C ILE A 445 -7.87 6.16 4.72
N ALA A 446 -8.82 6.39 5.64
CA ALA A 446 -8.66 7.38 6.69
C ALA A 446 -7.47 7.08 7.61
N SER A 447 -7.31 5.83 8.02
CA SER A 447 -6.18 5.38 8.88
C SER A 447 -4.84 5.52 8.17
N SER A 448 -4.78 5.13 6.89
CA SER A 448 -3.58 5.27 6.06
C SER A 448 -3.19 6.74 5.91
N ASN A 449 -4.13 7.57 5.49
CA ASN A 449 -3.86 8.98 5.23
C ASN A 449 -3.63 9.79 6.52
N GLY A 450 -4.27 9.42 7.63
CA GLY A 450 -4.00 10.01 8.95
C GLY A 450 -2.58 9.74 9.43
N GLY A 451 -2.08 8.51 9.25
CA GLY A 451 -0.70 8.14 9.54
C GLY A 451 0.30 8.98 8.73
N THR A 452 0.13 9.03 7.41
CA THR A 452 0.98 9.84 6.51
C THR A 452 0.90 11.33 6.85
N THR A 453 -0.29 11.86 7.13
CA THR A 453 -0.48 13.25 7.58
C THR A 453 0.33 13.55 8.84
N SER A 454 0.35 12.62 9.80
CA SER A 454 1.13 12.79 11.03
C SER A 454 2.64 12.87 10.78
N GLN A 455 3.13 12.05 9.85
CA GLN A 455 4.53 12.03 9.43
C GLN A 455 4.93 13.35 8.74
N ASP A 456 4.09 13.85 7.84
CA ASP A 456 4.34 15.08 7.10
C ASP A 456 4.29 16.31 8.01
N LEU A 457 3.36 16.35 8.97
CA LEU A 457 3.30 17.40 9.99
C LEU A 457 4.52 17.36 10.91
N LYS A 458 5.12 16.19 11.17
CA LYS A 458 6.41 16.09 11.89
C LYS A 458 7.55 16.66 11.07
N THR A 459 7.60 16.35 9.77
CA THR A 459 8.57 16.97 8.85
C THR A 459 8.46 18.48 8.91
N GLY A 460 7.25 19.02 8.79
CA GLY A 460 6.98 20.45 8.89
C GLY A 460 7.37 21.06 10.23
N PHE A 461 7.08 20.38 11.34
CA PHE A 461 7.49 20.80 12.67
C PHE A 461 9.01 20.97 12.77
N LEU A 462 9.79 20.02 12.22
CA LEU A 462 11.25 20.07 12.24
C LEU A 462 11.82 21.16 11.33
N VAL A 463 11.26 21.38 10.14
CA VAL A 463 11.72 22.45 9.24
C VAL A 463 11.14 23.82 9.56
N GLY A 464 10.16 23.91 10.47
CA GLY A 464 9.51 25.16 10.87
C GLY A 464 8.42 25.62 9.89
N ALA A 465 7.66 24.70 9.29
CA ALA A 465 6.53 25.01 8.42
C ALA A 465 5.28 25.44 9.21
N THR A 466 4.37 26.13 8.56
CA THR A 466 3.05 26.48 9.10
C THR A 466 2.12 25.26 8.97
N PRO A 467 1.63 24.66 10.08
CA PRO A 467 0.79 23.45 10.01
C PRO A 467 -0.44 23.63 9.13
N ARG A 468 -1.12 24.77 9.23
CA ARG A 468 -2.29 25.10 8.40
C ARG A 468 -1.99 25.05 6.90
N ALA A 469 -0.81 25.49 6.48
CA ALA A 469 -0.40 25.44 5.07
C ALA A 469 -0.23 24.01 4.60
N GLN A 470 0.40 23.14 5.39
CA GLN A 470 0.54 21.72 5.11
C GLN A 470 -0.83 21.00 5.09
N GLN A 471 -1.70 21.30 6.07
CA GLN A 471 -3.05 20.71 6.16
C GLN A 471 -3.89 21.00 4.91
N TRP A 472 -3.82 22.19 4.34
CA TRP A 472 -4.45 22.51 3.07
C TRP A 472 -3.78 21.82 1.89
N ALA A 473 -2.46 21.78 1.86
CA ALA A 473 -1.70 21.13 0.79
C ALA A 473 -2.03 19.62 0.69
N ILE A 474 -2.08 18.92 1.83
CA ILE A 474 -2.38 17.48 1.82
C ILE A 474 -3.85 17.21 1.45
N ILE A 475 -4.81 18.09 1.79
CA ILE A 475 -6.20 17.97 1.34
C ILE A 475 -6.28 18.05 -0.18
N VAL A 476 -5.62 19.04 -0.79
CA VAL A 476 -5.58 19.16 -2.27
C VAL A 476 -4.93 17.94 -2.90
N GLY A 477 -3.76 17.52 -2.37
CA GLY A 477 -3.07 16.31 -2.82
C GLY A 477 -3.92 15.05 -2.70
N ALA A 478 -4.64 14.89 -1.59
CA ALA A 478 -5.53 13.76 -1.35
C ALA A 478 -6.69 13.71 -2.36
N ILE A 479 -7.39 14.83 -2.59
CA ILE A 479 -8.52 14.88 -3.53
C ILE A 479 -8.07 14.54 -4.95
N THR A 480 -7.00 15.17 -5.42
CA THR A 480 -6.51 14.99 -6.79
C THR A 480 -5.96 13.58 -7.01
N SER A 481 -5.21 13.05 -6.04
CA SER A 481 -4.72 11.68 -6.09
C SER A 481 -5.84 10.64 -6.02
N ALA A 482 -6.88 10.86 -5.19
CA ALA A 482 -8.01 9.96 -5.06
C ALA A 482 -8.75 9.74 -6.39
N VAL A 483 -8.95 10.81 -7.16
CA VAL A 483 -9.57 10.73 -8.49
C VAL A 483 -8.71 9.90 -9.44
N VAL A 484 -7.42 10.20 -9.53
CA VAL A 484 -6.53 9.51 -10.48
C VAL A 484 -6.26 8.07 -10.07
N ILE A 485 -6.14 7.78 -8.79
CA ILE A 485 -5.97 6.41 -8.27
C ILE A 485 -7.20 5.55 -8.62
N GLY A 486 -8.42 6.10 -8.50
CA GLY A 486 -9.63 5.41 -8.93
C GLY A 486 -9.59 5.04 -10.41
N PHE A 487 -9.25 5.98 -11.29
CA PHE A 487 -9.08 5.70 -12.71
C PHE A 487 -7.96 4.69 -12.99
N THR A 488 -6.82 4.80 -12.30
CA THR A 488 -5.69 3.87 -12.47
C THR A 488 -6.08 2.45 -12.07
N LEU A 489 -6.82 2.28 -10.97
CA LEU A 489 -7.32 0.97 -10.54
C LEU A 489 -8.20 0.32 -11.62
N LEU A 490 -9.16 1.09 -12.13
CA LEU A 490 -10.07 0.61 -13.18
C LEU A 490 -9.35 0.33 -14.49
N LEU A 491 -8.41 1.19 -14.89
CA LEU A 491 -7.57 0.97 -16.07
C LEU A 491 -6.81 -0.36 -15.95
N LEU A 492 -6.11 -0.57 -14.83
CA LEU A 492 -5.35 -1.80 -14.61
C LEU A 492 -6.26 -3.03 -14.57
N ASN A 493 -7.43 -2.92 -13.95
CA ASN A 493 -8.40 -4.01 -14.00
C ASN A 493 -8.87 -4.32 -15.41
N ASN A 494 -9.33 -3.32 -16.15
CA ASN A 494 -9.96 -3.49 -17.45
C ASN A 494 -8.98 -3.98 -18.52
N VAL A 495 -7.74 -3.46 -18.53
CA VAL A 495 -6.71 -3.85 -19.49
C VAL A 495 -6.29 -5.31 -19.33
N TYR A 496 -6.28 -5.81 -18.11
CA TYR A 496 -5.92 -7.21 -17.82
C TYR A 496 -7.15 -8.11 -17.61
N THR A 497 -8.36 -7.62 -17.90
CA THR A 497 -9.58 -8.43 -17.95
C THR A 497 -9.53 -9.33 -19.18
N ASP A 498 -9.76 -10.62 -18.97
CA ASP A 498 -9.83 -11.61 -20.04
C ASP A 498 -11.28 -12.11 -20.20
N VAL A 499 -11.67 -12.40 -21.44
CA VAL A 499 -12.95 -13.03 -21.75
C VAL A 499 -12.67 -14.40 -22.31
N THR A 500 -13.20 -15.45 -21.66
CA THR A 500 -12.92 -16.84 -22.04
C THR A 500 -14.18 -17.67 -22.16
N ASP A 501 -14.20 -18.57 -23.15
CA ASP A 501 -15.23 -19.58 -23.39
C ASP A 501 -14.80 -20.98 -22.92
N LYS A 502 -13.64 -21.12 -22.28
CA LYS A 502 -13.13 -22.40 -21.81
C LYS A 502 -14.09 -23.04 -20.81
N PRO A 503 -14.52 -24.31 -21.05
CA PRO A 503 -15.54 -25.00 -20.24
C PRO A 503 -15.20 -25.09 -18.75
N GLU A 504 -13.90 -25.12 -18.42
CA GLU A 504 -13.40 -25.21 -17.04
C GLU A 504 -13.74 -23.97 -16.19
N TYR A 505 -13.96 -22.81 -16.84
CA TYR A 505 -14.30 -21.55 -16.19
C TYR A 505 -15.79 -21.18 -16.30
N LEU A 506 -16.58 -21.93 -17.07
CA LEU A 506 -18.00 -21.67 -17.28
C LEU A 506 -18.87 -22.38 -16.22
N PRO A 507 -19.98 -21.77 -15.81
CA PRO A 507 -20.99 -22.44 -14.98
C PRO A 507 -21.55 -23.69 -15.67
N ARG A 508 -21.81 -24.73 -14.86
CA ARG A 508 -22.46 -25.96 -15.32
C ARG A 508 -24.00 -25.88 -15.25
N MET A 509 -24.53 -24.70 -14.90
CA MET A 509 -25.96 -24.42 -14.85
C MET A 509 -26.28 -23.19 -15.71
N SER A 510 -27.53 -23.11 -16.16
CA SER A 510 -28.04 -21.91 -16.81
C SER A 510 -28.41 -20.84 -15.78
N ALA A 511 -28.31 -19.58 -16.18
CA ALA A 511 -28.73 -18.45 -15.35
C ALA A 511 -30.25 -18.54 -15.09
N PRO A 512 -30.72 -18.28 -13.85
CA PRO A 512 -32.14 -18.16 -13.57
C PRO A 512 -32.76 -17.04 -14.42
N ALA A 513 -33.97 -17.27 -14.94
CA ALA A 513 -34.67 -16.29 -15.79
C ALA A 513 -34.84 -14.93 -15.12
N GLU A 514 -35.11 -14.93 -13.81
CA GLU A 514 -35.22 -13.72 -12.99
C GLU A 514 -33.91 -12.93 -12.92
N ALA A 515 -32.76 -13.62 -12.91
CA ALA A 515 -31.44 -12.97 -12.81
C ALA A 515 -31.01 -12.29 -14.13
N ILE A 516 -31.63 -12.64 -15.23
CA ILE A 516 -31.29 -12.10 -16.56
C ILE A 516 -32.37 -11.21 -17.16
N ALA A 517 -33.57 -11.16 -16.58
CA ALA A 517 -34.71 -10.41 -17.12
C ALA A 517 -34.39 -8.92 -17.36
N ASP A 518 -33.84 -8.24 -16.35
CA ASP A 518 -33.44 -6.83 -16.39
C ASP A 518 -31.91 -6.64 -16.44
N ALA A 519 -31.16 -7.72 -16.73
CA ALA A 519 -29.71 -7.66 -16.74
C ALA A 519 -29.19 -6.81 -17.92
N PRO A 520 -28.11 -6.02 -17.70
CA PRO A 520 -27.48 -5.26 -18.76
C PRO A 520 -26.95 -6.18 -19.85
N THR A 521 -26.85 -5.65 -21.07
CA THR A 521 -26.28 -6.37 -22.20
C THR A 521 -24.82 -5.99 -22.41
N ALA A 522 -24.02 -6.92 -22.92
CA ALA A 522 -22.63 -6.70 -23.33
C ALA A 522 -22.32 -7.48 -24.61
N THR A 523 -21.40 -6.96 -25.42
CA THR A 523 -20.96 -7.60 -26.65
C THR A 523 -19.89 -8.64 -26.34
N GLY A 524 -20.06 -9.86 -26.78
CA GLY A 524 -19.08 -10.91 -26.67
C GLY A 524 -17.93 -10.79 -27.68
N PRO A 525 -16.87 -11.59 -27.56
CA PRO A 525 -15.75 -11.60 -28.51
C PRO A 525 -16.14 -11.97 -29.91
N ASP A 526 -17.26 -12.67 -30.09
CA ASP A 526 -17.86 -13.08 -31.37
C ASP A 526 -18.73 -11.98 -32.01
N GLY A 527 -18.82 -10.81 -31.42
CA GLY A 527 -19.64 -9.67 -31.86
C GLY A 527 -21.12 -9.79 -31.58
N LYS A 528 -21.58 -10.86 -30.90
CA LYS A 528 -22.99 -11.01 -30.51
C LYS A 528 -23.28 -10.33 -29.17
N THR A 529 -24.53 -10.00 -28.97
CA THR A 529 -25.02 -9.39 -27.72
C THR A 529 -25.46 -10.49 -26.76
N TYR A 530 -25.00 -10.41 -25.53
CA TYR A 530 -25.30 -11.32 -24.43
C TYR A 530 -25.88 -10.58 -23.24
N ARG A 531 -26.64 -11.27 -22.38
CA ARG A 531 -27.02 -10.77 -21.08
C ARG A 531 -25.89 -10.97 -20.09
N VAL A 532 -25.70 -10.02 -19.16
CA VAL A 532 -24.66 -10.11 -18.13
C VAL A 532 -25.26 -10.75 -16.88
N TRP A 533 -24.78 -11.92 -16.54
CA TRP A 533 -25.17 -12.64 -15.32
C TRP A 533 -24.08 -12.55 -14.27
N TRP A 534 -24.45 -12.05 -13.09
CA TRP A 534 -23.58 -11.99 -11.91
C TRP A 534 -23.87 -13.16 -10.97
N VAL A 535 -22.86 -13.97 -10.68
CA VAL A 535 -22.89 -14.97 -9.64
C VAL A 535 -22.22 -14.40 -8.40
N ASN A 536 -23.02 -13.91 -7.46
CA ASN A 536 -22.53 -13.31 -6.22
C ASN A 536 -22.26 -14.36 -5.12
N LYS A 537 -22.86 -15.53 -5.24
CA LYS A 537 -22.67 -16.66 -4.33
C LYS A 537 -22.24 -17.87 -5.13
N GLY A 538 -21.06 -18.41 -4.79
CA GLY A 538 -20.54 -19.62 -5.42
C GLY A 538 -21.35 -20.87 -5.05
N SER A 539 -21.37 -21.83 -5.97
CA SER A 539 -21.91 -23.17 -5.77
C SER A 539 -21.04 -24.17 -6.53
N ASP A 540 -21.29 -25.46 -6.34
CA ASP A 540 -20.61 -26.52 -7.09
C ASP A 540 -20.86 -26.42 -8.61
N LEU A 541 -21.91 -25.71 -9.03
CA LEU A 541 -22.31 -25.56 -10.42
C LEU A 541 -21.87 -24.22 -11.03
N ALA A 542 -21.58 -23.21 -10.21
CA ALA A 542 -21.20 -21.88 -10.67
C ALA A 542 -20.23 -21.19 -9.69
N GLN A 543 -19.06 -20.79 -10.19
CA GLN A 543 -18.12 -19.97 -9.39
C GLN A 543 -18.59 -18.51 -9.32
N PRO A 544 -18.26 -17.77 -8.25
CA PRO A 544 -18.51 -16.32 -8.23
C PRO A 544 -17.83 -15.63 -9.42
N GLY A 545 -18.52 -14.67 -10.00
CA GLY A 545 -17.98 -13.94 -11.15
C GLY A 545 -19.04 -13.41 -12.09
N LYS A 546 -18.56 -12.85 -13.19
CA LYS A 546 -19.35 -12.20 -14.23
C LYS A 546 -19.38 -13.09 -15.48
N TYR A 547 -20.56 -13.39 -15.96
CA TYR A 547 -20.74 -14.27 -17.11
C TYR A 547 -21.59 -13.60 -18.19
N LEU A 548 -21.28 -13.89 -19.45
CA LEU A 548 -22.12 -13.57 -20.58
C LEU A 548 -22.97 -14.80 -20.89
N VAL A 549 -24.28 -14.62 -20.89
CA VAL A 549 -25.26 -15.68 -21.16
C VAL A 549 -26.13 -15.31 -22.34
N ASP A 550 -26.55 -16.30 -23.08
CA ASP A 550 -27.51 -16.09 -24.19
C ASP A 550 -28.94 -15.80 -23.66
N GLU A 551 -29.88 -15.58 -24.56
CA GLU A 551 -31.27 -15.29 -24.18
C GLU A 551 -31.95 -16.44 -23.41
N THR A 552 -31.44 -17.65 -23.53
CA THR A 552 -31.92 -18.85 -22.80
C THR A 552 -31.27 -19.00 -21.44
N GLY A 553 -30.33 -18.12 -21.07
CA GLY A 553 -29.56 -18.18 -19.84
C GLY A 553 -28.34 -19.12 -19.90
N LYS A 554 -28.02 -19.71 -21.06
CA LYS A 554 -26.86 -20.60 -21.18
C LYS A 554 -25.56 -19.77 -21.16
N PRO A 555 -24.59 -20.12 -20.30
CA PRO A 555 -23.29 -19.43 -20.25
C PRO A 555 -22.50 -19.62 -21.55
N ALA A 556 -22.06 -18.50 -22.15
CA ALA A 556 -21.21 -18.48 -23.33
C ALA A 556 -19.78 -18.07 -23.00
N TYR A 557 -19.61 -17.04 -22.16
CA TYR A 557 -18.29 -16.53 -21.80
C TYR A 557 -18.23 -16.19 -20.30
N ARG A 558 -17.03 -16.28 -19.71
CA ARG A 558 -16.68 -15.68 -18.44
C ARG A 558 -15.91 -14.39 -18.69
N ILE A 559 -16.29 -13.30 -18.02
CA ILE A 559 -15.50 -12.08 -17.92
C ILE A 559 -14.66 -12.20 -16.65
N ASP A 560 -13.36 -12.41 -16.82
CA ASP A 560 -12.43 -12.64 -15.72
C ASP A 560 -11.61 -11.37 -15.44
N PRO A 561 -11.76 -10.73 -14.28
CA PRO A 561 -11.13 -9.44 -14.00
C PRO A 561 -9.60 -9.51 -14.04
N GLY A 562 -8.94 -8.39 -14.27
CA GLY A 562 -7.48 -8.26 -14.21
C GLY A 562 -6.93 -8.35 -12.79
N ILE A 563 -7.76 -8.02 -11.79
CA ILE A 563 -7.39 -8.07 -10.37
C ILE A 563 -8.15 -9.22 -9.71
N ASN A 564 -7.41 -10.15 -9.10
CA ASN A 564 -7.93 -11.39 -8.51
C ASN A 564 -8.71 -12.30 -9.47
N GLY A 565 -8.50 -12.16 -10.79
CA GLY A 565 -9.00 -13.10 -11.79
C GLY A 565 -8.37 -14.48 -11.63
N VAL A 566 -9.03 -15.48 -12.24
CA VAL A 566 -8.66 -16.89 -12.13
C VAL A 566 -8.15 -17.50 -13.44
N VAL A 567 -8.39 -16.84 -14.57
CA VAL A 567 -7.93 -17.31 -15.89
C VAL A 567 -6.42 -17.15 -15.99
N LYS A 568 -5.72 -18.23 -16.29
CA LYS A 568 -4.25 -18.27 -16.39
C LYS A 568 -3.75 -18.20 -17.83
N THR A 569 -4.50 -18.77 -18.76
CA THR A 569 -4.10 -18.86 -20.16
C THR A 569 -5.22 -18.33 -21.04
N ARG A 570 -4.91 -17.37 -21.89
CA ARG A 570 -5.84 -16.78 -22.86
C ARG A 570 -6.25 -17.78 -23.94
N ALA A 571 -7.23 -17.40 -24.75
CA ALA A 571 -7.68 -18.24 -25.87
C ALA A 571 -6.58 -18.45 -26.91
N ASP A 572 -5.66 -17.50 -27.09
CA ASP A 572 -4.50 -17.57 -28.00
C ASP A 572 -3.32 -18.40 -27.43
N GLY A 573 -3.46 -19.02 -26.26
CA GLY A 573 -2.42 -19.81 -25.61
C GLY A 573 -1.41 -18.95 -24.81
N SER A 574 -1.49 -17.62 -24.85
CA SER A 574 -0.62 -16.74 -24.09
C SER A 574 -1.00 -16.74 -22.61
N GLU A 575 -0.02 -16.47 -21.75
CA GLU A 575 -0.24 -16.36 -20.30
C GLU A 575 -1.03 -15.10 -19.95
N ALA A 576 -2.08 -15.25 -19.13
CA ALA A 576 -2.88 -14.13 -18.64
C ALA A 576 -2.20 -13.49 -17.43
N THR A 577 -1.86 -12.21 -17.54
CA THR A 577 -1.30 -11.46 -16.41
C THR A 577 -2.42 -11.03 -15.48
N LYS A 578 -2.35 -11.42 -14.20
CA LYS A 578 -3.31 -11.03 -13.16
C LYS A 578 -2.59 -10.39 -11.97
N PHE A 579 -3.25 -9.42 -11.35
CA PHE A 579 -2.85 -8.89 -10.05
C PHE A 579 -3.52 -9.70 -8.95
N THR A 580 -2.76 -10.12 -7.95
CA THR A 580 -3.30 -10.96 -6.85
C THR A 580 -2.90 -10.41 -5.49
N PRO A 581 -3.31 -9.17 -5.14
CA PRO A 581 -3.01 -8.63 -3.82
C PRO A 581 -3.69 -9.47 -2.72
N PRO A 582 -2.99 -9.71 -1.60
CA PRO A 582 -3.50 -10.61 -0.56
C PRO A 582 -4.69 -10.05 0.23
N GLN A 583 -4.70 -8.74 0.50
CA GLN A 583 -5.68 -8.13 1.38
C GLN A 583 -7.12 -8.18 0.85
N PRO A 584 -7.42 -7.87 -0.43
CA PRO A 584 -8.78 -7.96 -0.95
C PRO A 584 -9.38 -9.36 -0.81
N ALA A 585 -8.58 -10.39 -1.08
CA ALA A 585 -9.03 -11.76 -0.94
C ALA A 585 -9.31 -12.12 0.52
N LEU A 586 -8.47 -11.66 1.44
CA LEU A 586 -8.68 -11.84 2.87
C LEU A 586 -9.97 -11.14 3.34
N PHE A 587 -10.20 -9.90 2.89
CA PHE A 587 -11.38 -9.14 3.29
C PHE A 587 -12.68 -9.80 2.78
N ALA A 588 -12.68 -10.30 1.55
CA ALA A 588 -13.79 -11.10 1.03
C ALA A 588 -14.04 -12.34 1.88
N VAL A 589 -12.98 -13.07 2.24
CA VAL A 589 -13.07 -14.26 3.11
C VAL A 589 -13.66 -13.93 4.48
N ILE A 590 -13.28 -12.82 5.12
CA ILE A 590 -13.82 -12.40 6.43
C ILE A 590 -15.31 -12.05 6.31
N ILE A 591 -15.68 -11.29 5.29
CA ILE A 591 -17.06 -10.88 5.06
C ILE A 591 -17.95 -12.10 4.84
N ASP A 592 -17.56 -12.99 3.93
CA ASP A 592 -18.31 -14.20 3.63
C ASP A 592 -18.40 -15.13 4.84
N GLY A 593 -17.28 -15.31 5.56
CA GLY A 593 -17.25 -16.17 6.73
C GLY A 593 -18.22 -15.77 7.82
N ILE A 594 -18.38 -14.48 8.07
CA ILE A 594 -19.24 -13.98 9.14
C ILE A 594 -20.68 -13.79 8.68
N LEU A 595 -20.88 -13.21 7.49
CA LEU A 595 -22.22 -12.82 7.02
C LEU A 595 -22.98 -13.95 6.33
N THR A 596 -22.29 -14.94 5.76
CA THR A 596 -22.92 -16.09 5.07
C THR A 596 -22.61 -17.45 5.67
N GLY A 597 -21.62 -17.54 6.56
CA GLY A 597 -21.21 -18.80 7.20
C GLY A 597 -20.40 -19.74 6.30
N GLU A 598 -20.06 -19.34 5.07
CA GLU A 598 -19.41 -20.19 4.08
C GLU A 598 -17.92 -19.94 4.00
N LEU A 599 -17.13 -20.74 4.70
CA LEU A 599 -15.66 -20.70 4.62
C LEU A 599 -15.08 -22.11 4.64
N PRO A 600 -13.94 -22.35 3.95
CA PRO A 600 -13.14 -23.55 4.17
C PRO A 600 -12.38 -23.42 5.49
N TRP A 601 -13.12 -23.50 6.61
CA TRP A 601 -12.60 -23.21 7.96
C TRP A 601 -11.35 -23.99 8.31
N VAL A 602 -11.24 -25.25 7.86
CA VAL A 602 -10.07 -26.10 8.15
C VAL A 602 -8.77 -25.45 7.61
N LEU A 603 -8.79 -24.96 6.38
CA LEU A 603 -7.61 -24.33 5.75
C LEU A 603 -7.30 -22.96 6.38
N VAL A 604 -8.34 -22.17 6.67
CA VAL A 604 -8.20 -20.86 7.31
C VAL A 604 -7.63 -21.01 8.74
N VAL A 605 -8.17 -21.96 9.53
CA VAL A 605 -7.68 -22.23 10.89
C VAL A 605 -6.26 -22.80 10.87
N LEU A 606 -5.91 -23.66 9.91
CA LEU A 606 -4.54 -24.14 9.73
C LEU A 606 -3.56 -22.98 9.49
N GLY A 607 -3.94 -22.03 8.63
CA GLY A 607 -3.16 -20.81 8.40
C GLY A 607 -3.03 -19.95 9.66
N ALA A 608 -4.10 -19.80 10.43
CA ALA A 608 -4.08 -19.06 11.68
C ALA A 608 -3.14 -19.70 12.71
N PHE A 609 -3.15 -21.01 12.85
CA PHE A 609 -2.21 -21.74 13.73
C PHE A 609 -0.77 -21.56 13.30
N LEU A 610 -0.47 -21.62 11.99
CA LEU A 610 0.87 -21.34 11.47
C LEU A 610 1.34 -19.94 11.88
N ALA A 611 0.51 -18.92 11.73
CA ALA A 611 0.85 -17.55 12.13
C ALA A 611 1.10 -17.44 13.64
N ILE A 612 0.29 -18.08 14.47
CA ILE A 612 0.46 -18.10 15.93
C ILE A 612 1.78 -18.77 16.30
N VAL A 613 2.09 -19.94 15.74
CA VAL A 613 3.35 -20.67 16.02
C VAL A 613 4.57 -19.81 15.64
N ILE A 614 4.56 -19.20 14.46
CA ILE A 614 5.64 -18.32 14.00
C ILE A 614 5.80 -17.11 14.92
N GLN A 615 4.68 -16.56 15.40
CA GLN A 615 4.70 -15.43 16.33
C GLN A 615 5.26 -15.83 17.71
N LEU A 616 4.93 -17.01 18.21
CA LEU A 616 5.48 -17.56 19.46
C LEU A 616 6.98 -17.82 19.33
N ALA A 617 7.46 -18.19 18.14
CA ALA A 617 8.89 -18.30 17.82
C ALA A 617 9.62 -16.94 17.74
N GLY A 618 8.95 -15.81 17.99
CA GLY A 618 9.56 -14.48 17.97
C GLY A 618 9.72 -13.85 16.58
N VAL A 619 9.11 -14.47 15.55
CA VAL A 619 9.15 -13.98 14.16
C VAL A 619 7.86 -13.23 13.84
N SER A 620 7.93 -12.21 12.96
CA SER A 620 6.76 -11.44 12.53
C SER A 620 5.77 -12.34 11.78
N ALA A 621 4.63 -12.65 12.42
CA ALA A 621 3.58 -13.46 11.82
C ALA A 621 3.02 -12.85 10.54
N LEU A 622 2.84 -11.52 10.49
CA LEU A 622 2.27 -10.84 9.33
C LEU A 622 3.19 -10.91 8.11
N ALA A 623 4.48 -10.62 8.27
CA ALA A 623 5.45 -10.72 7.17
C ALA A 623 5.58 -12.16 6.65
N PHE A 624 5.59 -13.15 7.54
CA PHE A 624 5.58 -14.57 7.18
C PHE A 624 4.31 -14.97 6.42
N ALA A 625 3.15 -14.56 6.93
CA ALA A 625 1.85 -14.87 6.34
C ALA A 625 1.70 -14.27 4.93
N VAL A 626 2.16 -13.03 4.71
CA VAL A 626 2.24 -12.42 3.38
C VAL A 626 3.10 -13.26 2.46
N GLY A 627 4.23 -13.78 2.96
CA GLY A 627 5.08 -14.70 2.21
C GLY A 627 4.40 -16.02 1.83
N VAL A 628 3.60 -16.62 2.73
CA VAL A 628 2.81 -17.83 2.44
C VAL A 628 1.75 -17.55 1.36
N TYR A 629 1.14 -16.39 1.42
CA TYR A 629 0.10 -15.98 0.47
C TYR A 629 0.67 -15.65 -0.91
N LEU A 630 1.78 -14.89 -0.96
CA LEU A 630 2.44 -14.50 -2.23
C LEU A 630 3.18 -15.68 -2.89
N PRO A 631 3.33 -15.68 -4.24
CA PRO A 631 4.24 -16.61 -4.91
C PRO A 631 5.68 -16.48 -4.41
N LEU A 632 6.42 -17.59 -4.41
CA LEU A 632 7.86 -17.54 -4.18
C LEU A 632 8.56 -16.64 -5.22
N ALA A 633 8.04 -16.62 -6.45
CA ALA A 633 8.48 -15.74 -7.52
C ALA A 633 8.52 -14.27 -7.11
N THR A 634 7.54 -13.81 -6.35
CA THR A 634 7.46 -12.42 -5.86
C THR A 634 8.37 -12.16 -4.66
N THR A 635 8.49 -13.12 -3.74
CA THR A 635 9.26 -12.92 -2.49
C THR A 635 10.76 -13.07 -2.68
N LEU A 636 11.21 -13.80 -3.69
CA LEU A 636 12.63 -14.03 -3.95
C LEU A 636 13.40 -12.75 -4.36
N PRO A 637 12.92 -11.91 -5.31
CA PRO A 637 13.58 -10.65 -5.64
C PRO A 637 13.54 -9.64 -4.49
N ILE A 638 12.49 -9.65 -3.66
CA ILE A 638 12.43 -8.87 -2.43
C ILE A 638 13.54 -9.31 -1.48
N PHE A 639 13.75 -10.62 -1.31
CA PHE A 639 14.83 -11.14 -0.48
C PHE A 639 16.22 -10.76 -0.99
N LEU A 640 16.44 -10.79 -2.32
CA LEU A 640 17.71 -10.35 -2.92
C LEU A 640 17.98 -8.87 -2.61
N GLY A 641 16.98 -8.00 -2.72
CA GLY A 641 17.09 -6.59 -2.33
C GLY A 641 17.48 -6.42 -0.85
N GLY A 642 16.87 -7.21 0.03
CA GLY A 642 17.19 -7.25 1.46
C GLY A 642 18.62 -7.73 1.74
N ILE A 643 19.11 -8.74 1.02
CA ILE A 643 20.51 -9.22 1.12
C ILE A 643 21.48 -8.10 0.74
N ILE A 644 21.22 -7.40 -0.36
CA ILE A 644 22.06 -6.28 -0.81
C ILE A 644 22.11 -5.21 0.28
N ARG A 645 20.96 -4.82 0.87
CA ARG A 645 20.93 -3.88 1.99
C ARG A 645 21.78 -4.38 3.17
N GLY A 646 21.54 -5.59 3.63
CA GLY A 646 22.29 -6.16 4.76
C GLY A 646 23.81 -6.22 4.54
N PHE A 647 24.22 -6.44 3.29
CA PHE A 647 25.63 -6.41 2.91
C PHE A 647 26.21 -4.98 2.95
N VAL A 648 25.49 -4.00 2.37
CA VAL A 648 25.90 -2.59 2.34
C VAL A 648 25.97 -2.02 3.77
N ASP A 649 24.94 -2.24 4.59
CA ASP A 649 24.89 -1.76 5.97
C ASP A 649 26.04 -2.31 6.82
N ARG A 650 26.34 -3.61 6.69
CA ARG A 650 27.48 -4.24 7.37
C ARG A 650 28.82 -3.67 6.88
N ARG A 651 28.96 -3.45 5.58
CA ARG A 651 30.22 -2.96 4.99
C ARG A 651 30.55 -1.54 5.41
N HIS A 652 29.50 -0.69 5.56
CA HIS A 652 29.65 0.71 5.97
C HIS A 652 29.42 0.93 7.47
N ARG A 653 29.04 -0.10 8.23
CA ARG A 653 28.70 -0.05 9.67
C ARG A 653 27.62 1.02 9.95
N MET A 654 26.61 1.09 9.10
CA MET A 654 25.53 2.08 9.23
C MET A 654 24.59 1.75 10.38
N THR A 655 24.13 2.78 11.08
CA THR A 655 22.96 2.70 11.95
C THR A 655 21.68 2.59 11.12
N ALA A 656 20.55 2.23 11.74
CA ALA A 656 19.28 2.13 11.03
C ALA A 656 18.87 3.48 10.40
N GLU A 657 19.04 4.59 11.12
CA GLU A 657 18.73 5.94 10.62
C GLU A 657 19.61 6.38 9.45
N GLU A 658 20.91 6.05 9.50
CA GLU A 658 21.83 6.33 8.40
C GLU A 658 21.51 5.49 7.17
N SER A 659 21.14 4.22 7.35
CA SER A 659 20.72 3.34 6.28
C SER A 659 19.46 3.87 5.60
N ASP A 660 18.44 4.31 6.36
CA ASP A 660 17.17 4.82 5.84
C ASP A 660 17.30 6.15 5.09
N SER A 661 18.36 6.92 5.32
CA SER A 661 18.68 8.16 4.59
C SER A 661 19.75 7.97 3.51
N SER A 662 20.17 6.73 3.24
CA SER A 662 21.27 6.44 2.33
C SER A 662 20.91 6.69 0.86
N PRO A 663 21.90 7.00 0.00
CA PRO A 663 21.67 7.13 -1.44
C PRO A 663 21.13 5.87 -2.10
N ALA A 664 21.36 4.69 -1.54
CA ALA A 664 20.81 3.45 -2.08
C ALA A 664 19.31 3.29 -1.80
N ILE A 665 18.78 3.85 -0.71
CA ILE A 665 17.34 3.99 -0.48
C ILE A 665 16.71 4.89 -1.54
N LEU A 666 17.35 6.02 -1.85
CA LEU A 666 16.91 6.94 -2.90
C LEU A 666 16.91 6.27 -4.28
N TYR A 667 17.95 5.52 -4.59
CA TYR A 667 18.04 4.73 -5.81
C TYR A 667 16.93 3.67 -5.88
N SER A 668 16.69 2.95 -4.79
CA SER A 668 15.63 1.95 -4.67
C SER A 668 14.24 2.56 -4.83
N SER A 669 13.99 3.75 -4.26
CA SER A 669 12.75 4.52 -4.49
C SER A 669 12.60 4.88 -5.98
N GLY A 670 13.70 5.23 -6.65
CA GLY A 670 13.73 5.41 -8.10
C GLY A 670 13.39 4.13 -8.86
N LEU A 671 13.97 2.97 -8.46
CA LEU A 671 13.67 1.67 -9.06
C LEU A 671 12.17 1.34 -8.95
N ILE A 672 11.56 1.58 -7.80
CA ILE A 672 10.13 1.34 -7.58
C ILE A 672 9.29 2.24 -8.49
N ALA A 673 9.54 3.55 -8.45
CA ALA A 673 8.75 4.50 -9.23
C ALA A 673 8.90 4.26 -10.74
N GLY A 674 10.14 4.08 -11.23
CA GLY A 674 10.42 3.84 -12.65
C GLY A 674 9.81 2.53 -13.17
N GLY A 675 9.97 1.44 -12.42
CA GLY A 675 9.41 0.14 -12.76
C GLY A 675 7.89 0.13 -12.72
N SER A 676 7.27 0.76 -11.70
CA SER A 676 5.81 0.82 -11.58
C SER A 676 5.17 1.70 -12.65
N ILE A 677 5.73 2.88 -12.93
CA ILE A 677 5.23 3.76 -14.01
C ILE A 677 5.37 3.10 -15.38
N ALA A 678 6.52 2.44 -15.64
CA ALA A 678 6.67 1.66 -16.86
C ALA A 678 5.61 0.56 -16.94
N GLY A 679 5.33 -0.17 -15.84
CA GLY A 679 4.28 -1.19 -15.78
C GLY A 679 2.89 -0.65 -16.09
N ILE A 680 2.54 0.56 -15.60
CA ILE A 680 1.27 1.23 -15.93
C ILE A 680 1.23 1.59 -17.42
N LEU A 681 2.34 2.11 -17.98
CA LEU A 681 2.42 2.43 -19.41
C LEU A 681 2.34 1.18 -20.28
N MET A 682 2.85 0.03 -19.80
CA MET A 682 2.67 -1.25 -20.50
C MET A 682 1.20 -1.68 -20.51
N ALA A 683 0.44 -1.44 -19.43
CA ALA A 683 -0.99 -1.65 -19.44
C ALA A 683 -1.70 -0.78 -20.48
N VAL A 684 -1.35 0.51 -20.57
CA VAL A 684 -1.88 1.42 -21.60
C VAL A 684 -1.53 0.93 -23.02
N ARG A 685 -0.31 0.40 -23.23
CA ARG A 685 0.13 -0.18 -24.52
C ARG A 685 -0.78 -1.33 -24.96
N GLU A 686 -1.29 -2.16 -24.05
CA GLU A 686 -2.18 -3.28 -24.39
C GLU A 686 -3.48 -2.82 -25.09
N VAL A 687 -3.90 -1.56 -24.87
CA VAL A 687 -5.09 -0.96 -25.51
C VAL A 687 -4.87 -0.74 -27.02
N TRP A 688 -3.62 -0.57 -27.46
CA TRP A 688 -3.29 -0.31 -28.88
C TRP A 688 -2.53 -1.48 -29.53
N PRO A 689 -3.21 -2.37 -30.30
CA PRO A 689 -2.59 -3.56 -30.89
C PRO A 689 -1.39 -3.26 -31.79
N TRP A 690 -1.41 -2.12 -32.52
CA TRP A 690 -0.29 -1.72 -33.37
C TRP A 690 0.97 -1.44 -32.56
N LEU A 691 0.85 -0.75 -31.44
CA LEU A 691 1.98 -0.40 -30.55
C LEU A 691 2.55 -1.67 -29.88
N LYS A 692 1.67 -2.61 -29.53
CA LYS A 692 2.07 -3.91 -29.00
C LYS A 692 2.93 -4.68 -30.00
N ARG A 693 2.51 -4.75 -31.28
CA ARG A 693 3.25 -5.45 -32.34
C ARG A 693 4.56 -4.76 -32.68
N THR A 694 4.60 -3.43 -32.75
CA THR A 694 5.78 -2.67 -33.14
C THR A 694 6.91 -2.77 -32.10
N LEU A 695 6.57 -2.84 -30.80
CA LEU A 695 7.56 -2.92 -29.72
C LEU A 695 7.99 -4.37 -29.40
N ASP A 696 7.25 -5.38 -29.85
CA ASP A 696 7.57 -6.78 -29.57
C ASP A 696 8.71 -7.26 -30.48
N LEU A 697 9.88 -7.49 -29.90
CA LEU A 697 11.06 -8.00 -30.60
C LEU A 697 11.17 -9.55 -30.52
N SER A 698 10.27 -10.23 -29.83
CA SER A 698 10.33 -11.69 -29.69
C SER A 698 10.37 -12.47 -31.01
N PRO A 699 9.72 -12.00 -32.12
CA PRO A 699 9.80 -12.69 -33.41
C PRO A 699 11.18 -12.66 -34.06
N TYR A 700 12.04 -11.71 -33.66
CA TYR A 700 13.41 -11.53 -34.18
C TYR A 700 14.47 -12.25 -33.32
N LEU A 701 14.07 -12.84 -32.19
CA LEU A 701 14.95 -13.59 -31.33
C LEU A 701 14.95 -15.08 -31.67
N PRO A 702 16.02 -15.84 -31.35
CA PRO A 702 16.03 -17.27 -31.51
C PRO A 702 14.83 -17.96 -30.86
N ALA A 703 14.29 -19.01 -31.51
CA ALA A 703 13.14 -19.71 -30.96
C ALA A 703 13.33 -20.15 -29.51
N GLY A 704 12.36 -19.83 -28.66
CA GLY A 704 12.38 -20.10 -27.22
C GLY A 704 13.38 -19.22 -26.41
N TRP A 705 14.00 -18.21 -27.00
CA TRP A 705 14.94 -17.33 -26.27
C TRP A 705 14.31 -16.63 -25.07
N SER A 706 13.16 -16.03 -25.27
CA SER A 706 12.42 -15.32 -24.23
C SER A 706 11.89 -16.23 -23.10
N GLU A 707 11.81 -17.55 -23.36
CA GLU A 707 11.37 -18.54 -22.37
C GLU A 707 12.53 -19.12 -21.54
N ARG A 708 13.75 -18.96 -22.03
CA ARG A 708 14.95 -19.45 -21.31
C ARG A 708 15.21 -18.64 -20.06
N PRO A 709 15.50 -19.29 -18.90
CA PRO A 709 15.77 -18.57 -17.67
C PRO A 709 17.10 -17.79 -17.67
N GLY A 710 18.09 -18.23 -18.48
CA GLY A 710 19.44 -17.64 -18.50
C GLY A 710 19.47 -16.14 -18.77
N PRO A 711 18.89 -15.64 -19.89
CA PRO A 711 18.87 -14.20 -20.19
C PRO A 711 18.23 -13.37 -19.07
N ALA A 712 17.13 -13.85 -18.47
CA ALA A 712 16.43 -13.18 -17.38
C ALA A 712 17.31 -13.09 -16.11
N VAL A 713 18.00 -14.20 -15.76
CA VAL A 713 18.89 -14.23 -14.58
C VAL A 713 20.07 -13.28 -14.78
N ILE A 714 20.66 -13.21 -15.98
CA ILE A 714 21.75 -12.29 -16.29
C ILE A 714 21.29 -10.84 -16.20
N ALA A 715 20.16 -10.50 -16.85
CA ALA A 715 19.63 -9.13 -16.84
C ALA A 715 19.27 -8.68 -15.41
N PHE A 716 18.63 -9.55 -14.63
CA PHE A 716 18.27 -9.27 -13.24
C PHE A 716 19.51 -9.18 -12.33
N GLY A 717 20.51 -10.01 -12.55
CA GLY A 717 21.81 -9.94 -11.87
C GLY A 717 22.52 -8.61 -12.13
N LEU A 718 22.54 -8.13 -13.38
CA LEU A 718 23.09 -6.83 -13.73
C LEU A 718 22.33 -5.70 -13.02
N LEU A 719 21.00 -5.76 -12.97
CA LEU A 719 20.18 -4.80 -12.24
C LEU A 719 20.54 -4.80 -10.74
N ALA A 720 20.65 -5.97 -10.13
CA ALA A 720 21.05 -6.11 -8.73
C ALA A 720 22.46 -5.54 -8.45
N LEU A 721 23.38 -5.70 -9.40
CA LEU A 721 24.73 -5.11 -9.33
C LEU A 721 24.69 -3.57 -9.39
N THR A 722 23.78 -2.94 -10.13
CA THR A 722 23.65 -1.47 -10.12
C THR A 722 23.24 -0.95 -8.74
N LEU A 723 22.30 -1.66 -8.08
CA LEU A 723 21.87 -1.31 -6.73
C LEU A 723 23.01 -1.51 -5.71
N LEU A 724 23.70 -2.64 -5.77
CA LEU A 724 24.86 -2.92 -4.91
C LEU A 724 25.96 -1.87 -5.10
N TRP A 725 26.31 -1.55 -6.35
CA TRP A 725 27.32 -0.54 -6.68
C TRP A 725 26.96 0.85 -6.14
N THR A 726 25.68 1.24 -6.26
CA THR A 726 25.18 2.51 -5.70
C THR A 726 25.33 2.53 -4.19
N GLY A 727 24.97 1.42 -3.51
CA GLY A 727 25.11 1.27 -2.07
C GLY A 727 26.57 1.34 -1.58
N LEU A 728 27.49 0.71 -2.31
CA LEU A 728 28.91 0.66 -1.92
C LEU A 728 29.67 1.96 -2.17
N ARG A 729 29.27 2.77 -3.18
CA ARG A 729 29.94 4.04 -3.51
C ARG A 729 29.49 5.21 -2.66
N ALA A 730 28.31 5.16 -2.13
CA ALA A 730 27.70 6.30 -1.47
C ALA A 730 28.13 6.41 -0.01
N LYS A 731 28.86 7.44 0.33
CA LYS A 731 29.01 7.85 1.72
C LYS A 731 27.64 8.37 2.22
N PRO A 732 27.21 8.01 3.44
CA PRO A 732 25.97 8.53 3.99
C PRO A 732 26.02 10.05 4.05
N ALA A 733 24.95 10.70 3.60
CA ALA A 733 24.84 12.18 3.56
C ALA A 733 24.90 12.82 4.96
N VAL A 734 24.75 12.04 6.01
CA VAL A 734 24.68 12.48 7.42
C VAL A 734 26.06 12.79 8.02
N ALA A 735 27.16 12.36 7.44
CA ALA A 735 28.49 12.69 7.93
C ALA A 735 28.88 14.19 7.79
N ALA A 736 28.05 15.01 7.12
CA ALA A 736 28.29 16.45 6.95
C ALA A 736 27.41 17.35 7.83
N VAL A 737 26.43 16.81 8.52
CA VAL A 737 25.64 17.57 9.52
C VAL A 737 26.11 17.11 10.88
N GLY A 738 27.03 17.88 11.47
CA GLY A 738 27.49 17.67 12.84
C GLY A 738 26.30 17.53 13.78
N SER A 739 26.41 16.62 14.74
CA SER A 739 25.46 16.37 15.79
C SER A 739 24.77 17.65 16.22
N ILE A 740 23.45 17.69 16.07
CA ILE A 740 22.61 18.71 16.73
C ILE A 740 22.50 18.28 18.20
N ASP A 741 23.58 17.85 18.79
CA ASP A 741 23.76 17.74 20.23
C ASP A 741 24.26 19.10 20.70
N GLY A 742 23.44 19.74 21.55
CA GLY A 742 23.64 21.08 22.06
C GLY A 742 25.04 21.31 22.66
N ASN A 743 25.94 21.83 21.86
CA ASN A 743 27.05 22.62 22.35
C ASN A 743 27.39 23.68 21.28
N GLY A 744 26.66 24.77 21.36
CA GLY A 744 27.02 26.01 20.67
C GLY A 744 28.28 26.62 21.31
N SER A 745 29.42 26.36 20.70
CA SER A 745 30.54 27.31 20.82
C SER A 745 30.93 27.76 19.42
N ALA A 746 30.57 28.99 19.12
CA ALA A 746 31.01 29.74 17.97
C ALA A 746 32.55 29.80 17.92
N ALA A 747 33.13 29.46 16.81
CA ALA A 747 34.42 29.96 16.37
C ALA A 747 34.36 30.29 14.89
N ARG A 748 34.35 31.57 14.67
CA ARG A 748 34.76 32.42 13.53
C ARG A 748 34.76 31.79 12.11
#